data_556f59c2e8e121be46953973a576b4c0
#
_entry.id   556f59c2e8e121be46953973a576b4c0
#
_cell.length_a   1.000
_cell.length_b   1.000
_cell.length_c   1.000
_cell.angle_alpha   90.00
_cell.angle_beta   90.00
_cell.angle_gamma   90.00
#
_symmetry.space_group_name_H-M   'P 1'
#
loop_
_entity.id
_entity.type
_entity.pdbx_description
1 polymer ?
#
loop_
_entity_poly.entity_id
_entity_poly.type
_entity_poly.pdbx_seq_one_letter_code
_entity_poly.pdbx_strand_id
1 'polypeptide(L)'
;MRVRGMLKNYQQWWIWGILGFWMVMICNVRGNLWVTVYYGVPVWKDAKTTLFCASDAKAVEREVHNVWATHACVPTDPNPQEIVLGNVTENFNMWKNDMVDQMHEDIISLWDEGLKPCVKLTPLCVTLNCTEANTTKDSNNNTSSAGHSSANYEEIRNCTFNATTEIKDKKKKEHALFYRLDIVKLDGNNSHSYRLINCNTSAITQACPKVSFDPIPIHYCAPAGYAILKCNNRTFNGTGPCHNVSTVQCTHGIKPVVSTQLLLNGSLAEGDIIIRSENLTENHKTIIVHLNESVNIVCTRPNNNTRRSIRIGPGQTFYATGDIIGDIRQAYCNISKQEWNRTLQQVGKKLKEHFPNKTIKFDEASGGDLEITTHSFNCRGEFFYCNTSALFNSTYYPNSTDTNNTGSNSSSMITIPCRIKQIINMWQGVGRAIYASPVAGNITCVSNITGLLLTRDGGTNNNTNITETFRPGGGNMKDNWRSELYKYKVVEIKPLGIAPTPAKRRVVGREKRAVGVVGAMILGFLGTAGSTMGAAAVTLTVQARQLLSGIVQQQSNLLRAIEAQQHMLQLTVWGIKQLQARVLAIERYLEDQQLLGIWGCSGKLICPTAVPWNASWSNKSQEEIWGSLTWMEWDREISNYTNIIYGLLEKSQTQQEQNEKDLLALDSWKNLWNWFSITQWLWYIKIFIMIVGGLIGLRIIFAVLSIVNRVRQGYSPLSFQTLIPHQREPDRLGRIEEEGGEPDRDRSIRLVNGFLALFWDDLRSLCLFSYHRLRDFLLVTARTVELLGHSSLRGLQKGWGALKYLGNLVQYWGVELKKSAISLLDTVAIVVAEGTDRIIEAIQRIGRAIFNIPRRIRQGFEAALI
;
A
#
# COMPACT_ATOMS: atom_id res chain seq x y z
N MET A 1 -58.41 62.18 37.86
CA MET A 1 -57.90 60.85 38.19
C MET A 1 -58.01 59.80 36.99
N ARG A 2 -58.06 60.22 35.78
CA ARG A 2 -58.21 59.30 34.63
C ARG A 2 -56.98 59.20 33.71
N VAL A 3 -55.92 59.93 33.95
CA VAL A 3 -54.71 59.92 33.09
C VAL A 3 -53.59 59.05 33.65
N ARG A 4 -53.60 58.66 34.90
CA ARG A 4 -52.56 57.74 35.49
C ARG A 4 -52.78 56.26 35.21
N GLY A 5 -53.98 55.84 34.76
CA GLY A 5 -54.29 54.47 34.47
C GLY A 5 -53.84 54.02 33.02
N MET A 6 -53.75 54.95 32.07
CA MET A 6 -53.36 54.66 30.73
C MET A 6 -51.81 54.49 30.55
N LEU A 7 -51.06 55.23 31.31
CA LEU A 7 -49.60 55.14 31.26
C LEU A 7 -49.06 53.83 31.87
N LYS A 8 -49.76 53.20 32.81
CA LYS A 8 -49.36 51.92 33.42
C LYS A 8 -49.60 50.74 32.47
N ASN A 9 -50.63 50.80 31.63
CA ASN A 9 -50.93 49.79 30.66
C ASN A 9 -49.96 49.84 29.46
N TYR A 10 -49.50 51.03 29.02
CA TYR A 10 -48.53 51.19 27.95
C TYR A 10 -47.16 50.66 28.34
N GLN A 11 -46.69 50.86 29.59
CA GLN A 11 -45.44 50.31 30.06
C GLN A 11 -45.47 48.79 30.21
N GLN A 12 -46.62 48.22 30.59
CA GLN A 12 -46.77 46.76 30.65
C GLN A 12 -46.76 46.14 29.28
N TRP A 13 -47.37 46.78 28.27
CA TRP A 13 -47.36 46.28 26.87
C TRP A 13 -45.94 46.35 26.25
N TRP A 14 -45.18 47.38 26.58
CA TRP A 14 -43.79 47.48 26.14
C TRP A 14 -42.91 46.42 26.78
N ILE A 15 -43.09 46.15 28.06
CA ILE A 15 -42.34 45.10 28.78
C ILE A 15 -42.69 43.73 28.23
N TRP A 16 -43.96 43.45 27.93
CA TRP A 16 -44.39 42.18 27.31
C TRP A 16 -43.93 42.09 25.84
N GLY A 17 -43.91 43.19 25.12
CA GLY A 17 -43.34 43.26 23.78
C GLY A 17 -41.83 43.00 23.76
N ILE A 18 -41.08 43.58 24.70
CA ILE A 18 -39.65 43.36 24.83
C ILE A 18 -39.38 41.95 25.36
N LEU A 19 -40.13 41.44 26.32
CA LEU A 19 -40.02 40.06 26.79
C LEU A 19 -40.39 39.05 25.70
N GLY A 20 -41.45 39.33 24.92
CA GLY A 20 -41.83 38.49 23.78
C GLY A 20 -40.78 38.52 22.66
N PHE A 21 -40.19 39.70 22.39
CA PHE A 21 -39.07 39.80 21.43
C PHE A 21 -37.83 39.08 21.96
N TRP A 22 -37.52 39.20 23.25
CA TRP A 22 -36.43 38.45 23.86
C TRP A 22 -36.70 36.95 23.94
N MET A 23 -37.96 36.54 24.18
CA MET A 23 -38.35 35.13 24.14
C MET A 23 -38.30 34.58 22.71
N VAL A 24 -38.68 35.31 21.71
CA VAL A 24 -38.55 34.94 20.30
C VAL A 24 -37.08 34.92 19.89
N MET A 25 -36.25 35.86 20.42
CA MET A 25 -34.81 35.85 20.21
C MET A 25 -34.13 34.66 20.91
N ILE A 26 -34.60 34.30 22.13
CA ILE A 26 -34.06 33.14 22.85
C ILE A 26 -34.56 31.83 22.27
N CYS A 27 -35.81 31.77 21.79
CA CYS A 27 -36.34 30.56 21.09
C CYS A 27 -35.79 30.36 19.66
N ASN A 28 -35.22 31.40 19.08
CA ASN A 28 -34.67 31.33 17.71
C ASN A 28 -33.15 31.13 17.67
N VAL A 29 -32.52 30.89 18.84
CA VAL A 29 -31.13 30.40 18.87
C VAL A 29 -31.14 28.87 18.68
N ARG A 30 -31.64 28.38 17.54
CA ARG A 30 -31.08 27.18 16.96
C ARG A 30 -29.63 27.53 16.64
N GLY A 31 -28.74 27.13 17.52
CA GLY A 31 -27.32 27.36 17.33
C GLY A 31 -26.94 26.89 15.93
N ASN A 32 -26.45 27.81 15.11
CA ASN A 32 -25.99 27.45 13.77
C ASN A 32 -24.92 26.36 13.92
N LEU A 33 -25.14 25.22 13.28
CA LEU A 33 -24.15 24.12 13.23
C LEU A 33 -23.13 24.42 12.12
N TRP A 34 -21.90 24.07 12.40
CA TRP A 34 -20.76 24.27 11.50
C TRP A 34 -20.08 22.94 11.20
N VAL A 35 -19.50 22.84 10.02
CA VAL A 35 -18.72 21.68 9.63
C VAL A 35 -17.46 21.63 10.46
N THR A 36 -17.19 20.50 11.11
CA THR A 36 -15.94 20.22 11.84
C THR A 36 -15.28 19.00 11.22
N VAL A 37 -14.00 19.11 10.93
CA VAL A 37 -13.18 18.04 10.37
C VAL A 37 -12.54 17.26 11.50
N TYR A 38 -12.67 15.95 11.46
CA TYR A 38 -12.06 15.00 12.40
C TYR A 38 -11.05 14.12 11.68
N TYR A 39 -9.90 13.95 12.25
CA TYR A 39 -8.89 13.01 11.75
C TYR A 39 -8.63 11.92 12.79
N GLY A 40 -8.66 10.66 12.35
CA GLY A 40 -8.53 9.49 13.21
C GLY A 40 -9.87 8.87 13.58
N VAL A 41 -10.94 9.10 12.82
CA VAL A 41 -12.23 8.43 13.05
C VAL A 41 -12.15 6.95 12.72
N PRO A 42 -12.82 6.08 13.50
CA PRO A 42 -12.81 4.64 13.27
C PRO A 42 -13.80 4.24 12.17
N VAL A 43 -13.48 4.60 10.94
CA VAL A 43 -14.27 4.27 9.73
C VAL A 43 -13.40 3.49 8.77
N TRP A 44 -13.95 2.45 8.20
CA TRP A 44 -13.30 1.62 7.18
C TRP A 44 -14.24 1.28 6.05
N LYS A 45 -13.67 0.90 4.93
CA LYS A 45 -14.37 0.27 3.80
C LYS A 45 -13.61 -0.94 3.32
N ASP A 46 -14.33 -1.81 2.62
CA ASP A 46 -13.70 -2.96 1.95
C ASP A 46 -12.68 -2.48 0.94
N ALA A 47 -11.49 -3.06 0.96
CA ALA A 47 -10.42 -2.69 0.06
C ALA A 47 -9.55 -3.89 -0.31
N LYS A 48 -8.91 -3.74 -1.46
CA LYS A 48 -7.90 -4.65 -1.98
C LYS A 48 -6.55 -3.99 -1.83
N THR A 49 -5.62 -4.67 -1.18
CA THR A 49 -4.26 -4.18 -1.03
C THR A 49 -3.28 -5.33 -1.00
N THR A 50 -2.03 -5.02 -1.27
CA THR A 50 -0.93 -5.96 -1.13
C THR A 50 -0.58 -6.15 0.34
N LEU A 51 -0.75 -7.38 0.84
CA LEU A 51 -0.35 -7.77 2.19
C LEU A 51 1.13 -8.19 2.19
N PHE A 52 1.76 -8.07 3.33
CA PHE A 52 3.12 -8.59 3.52
C PHE A 52 3.13 -9.80 4.46
N CYS A 53 4.19 -10.61 4.35
CA CYS A 53 4.32 -11.79 5.19
C CYS A 53 5.10 -11.54 6.47
N ALA A 54 4.78 -12.28 7.50
CA ALA A 54 5.58 -12.43 8.72
C ALA A 54 5.77 -13.92 9.01
N SER A 55 6.93 -14.28 9.53
CA SER A 55 7.24 -15.65 9.93
C SER A 55 8.05 -15.68 11.22
N ASP A 56 8.11 -16.84 11.90
CA ASP A 56 8.86 -16.99 13.14
C ASP A 56 10.35 -16.85 12.91
N ALA A 57 11.03 -16.08 13.77
CA ALA A 57 12.46 -15.84 13.70
C ALA A 57 13.33 -17.11 13.81
N LYS A 58 12.83 -18.17 14.48
CA LYS A 58 13.52 -19.47 14.61
C LYS A 58 13.67 -20.23 13.29
N ALA A 59 12.87 -19.91 12.27
CA ALA A 59 12.99 -20.51 10.96
C ALA A 59 14.18 -19.97 10.17
N VAL A 60 14.71 -18.80 10.53
CA VAL A 60 15.85 -18.14 9.87
C VAL A 60 17.20 -18.76 10.26
N GLU A 61 17.29 -19.43 11.40
CA GLU A 61 18.55 -20.01 11.92
C GLU A 61 18.92 -21.36 11.29
N ARG A 62 18.06 -21.95 10.48
CA ARG A 62 18.36 -23.20 9.79
C ARG A 62 19.03 -22.89 8.45
N GLU A 63 20.20 -23.48 8.20
CA GLU A 63 20.96 -23.36 6.93
C GLU A 63 20.20 -23.85 5.68
N VAL A 64 19.04 -24.45 5.83
CA VAL A 64 18.22 -24.97 4.75
C VAL A 64 17.29 -23.89 4.23
N HIS A 65 17.49 -23.47 2.97
CA HIS A 65 16.57 -22.58 2.29
C HIS A 65 15.21 -23.26 2.10
N ASN A 66 14.15 -22.67 2.66
CA ASN A 66 12.79 -23.15 2.46
C ASN A 66 12.16 -22.46 1.25
N VAL A 67 11.40 -23.21 0.46
CA VAL A 67 10.62 -22.67 -0.69
C VAL A 67 9.70 -21.55 -0.23
N TRP A 68 9.19 -21.62 0.99
CA TRP A 68 8.29 -20.64 1.59
C TRP A 68 8.97 -19.33 2.04
N ALA A 69 10.20 -19.11 1.62
CA ALA A 69 10.95 -17.85 1.69
C ALA A 69 10.94 -17.16 3.06
N THR A 70 11.34 -17.88 4.10
CA THR A 70 11.44 -17.34 5.45
C THR A 70 12.39 -16.16 5.58
N HIS A 71 13.39 -16.04 4.69
CA HIS A 71 14.34 -14.94 4.67
C HIS A 71 13.73 -13.62 4.13
N ALA A 72 12.61 -13.67 3.43
CA ALA A 72 11.94 -12.50 2.87
C ALA A 72 10.80 -11.97 3.74
N CYS A 73 10.37 -12.73 4.76
CA CYS A 73 9.34 -12.32 5.68
C CYS A 73 9.93 -11.59 6.89
N VAL A 74 9.21 -10.60 7.39
CA VAL A 74 9.55 -9.94 8.65
C VAL A 74 9.32 -10.90 9.82
N PRO A 75 10.06 -10.75 10.95
CA PRO A 75 9.77 -11.52 12.16
C PRO A 75 8.37 -11.23 12.67
N THR A 76 7.69 -12.26 13.16
CA THR A 76 6.40 -12.09 13.83
C THR A 76 6.57 -11.33 15.14
N ASP A 77 5.57 -10.49 15.45
CA ASP A 77 5.48 -9.84 16.75
C ASP A 77 5.29 -10.91 17.84
N PRO A 78 6.14 -10.95 18.90
CA PRO A 78 5.98 -11.90 19.98
C PRO A 78 4.68 -11.73 20.77
N ASN A 79 4.07 -10.52 20.74
CA ASN A 79 2.81 -10.19 21.40
C ASN A 79 1.80 -9.64 20.40
N PRO A 80 1.16 -10.48 19.57
CA PRO A 80 0.14 -10.03 18.65
C PRO A 80 -1.05 -9.47 19.42
N GLN A 81 -1.40 -8.23 19.13
CA GLN A 81 -2.55 -7.57 19.73
C GLN A 81 -3.80 -7.88 18.92
N GLU A 82 -4.80 -8.40 19.58
CA GLU A 82 -6.15 -8.56 19.05
C GLU A 82 -7.10 -7.67 19.85
N ILE A 83 -7.79 -6.78 19.17
CA ILE A 83 -8.70 -5.84 19.80
C ILE A 83 -10.11 -6.18 19.40
N VAL A 84 -10.93 -6.54 20.38
CA VAL A 84 -12.33 -6.86 20.14
C VAL A 84 -13.11 -5.58 19.89
N LEU A 85 -13.85 -5.55 18.79
CA LEU A 85 -14.72 -4.43 18.42
C LEU A 85 -16.10 -4.66 18.99
N GLY A 86 -16.44 -3.98 20.09
CA GLY A 86 -17.76 -4.08 20.70
C GLY A 86 -18.84 -3.48 19.80
N ASN A 87 -20.02 -4.12 19.75
CA ASN A 87 -21.19 -3.65 19.00
C ASN A 87 -20.98 -3.40 17.49
N VAL A 88 -20.01 -4.09 16.88
CA VAL A 88 -19.75 -4.02 15.44
C VAL A 88 -20.28 -5.28 14.77
N THR A 89 -21.06 -5.09 13.73
CA THR A 89 -21.50 -6.16 12.82
C THR A 89 -20.90 -5.91 11.46
N GLU A 90 -20.15 -6.88 10.94
CA GLU A 90 -19.47 -6.76 9.65
C GLU A 90 -19.85 -7.95 8.76
N ASN A 91 -20.03 -7.68 7.48
CA ASN A 91 -20.30 -8.71 6.49
C ASN A 91 -19.00 -9.29 5.95
N PHE A 92 -18.93 -10.63 5.92
CA PHE A 92 -17.82 -11.38 5.36
C PHE A 92 -18.32 -12.23 4.19
N ASN A 93 -17.43 -12.44 3.23
CA ASN A 93 -17.66 -13.39 2.15
C ASN A 93 -16.35 -14.08 1.78
N MET A 94 -16.14 -15.30 2.27
CA MET A 94 -14.92 -16.07 2.02
C MET A 94 -14.72 -16.41 0.54
N TRP A 95 -15.78 -16.47 -0.26
CA TRP A 95 -15.73 -16.84 -1.67
C TRP A 95 -15.27 -15.71 -2.58
N LYS A 96 -15.36 -14.48 -2.09
CA LYS A 96 -14.90 -13.26 -2.78
C LYS A 96 -13.77 -12.54 -2.04
N ASN A 97 -13.03 -13.26 -1.21
CA ASN A 97 -11.94 -12.73 -0.41
C ASN A 97 -10.66 -12.64 -1.26
N ASP A 98 -10.15 -11.43 -1.48
CA ASP A 98 -8.93 -11.20 -2.26
C ASP A 98 -7.66 -11.73 -1.58
N MET A 99 -7.68 -11.94 -0.27
CA MET A 99 -6.55 -12.54 0.45
C MET A 99 -6.22 -13.93 -0.08
N VAL A 100 -7.23 -14.69 -0.50
CA VAL A 100 -7.08 -16.02 -1.10
C VAL A 100 -6.36 -15.96 -2.43
N ASP A 101 -6.78 -15.04 -3.30
CA ASP A 101 -6.16 -14.86 -4.61
C ASP A 101 -4.70 -14.40 -4.46
N GLN A 102 -4.45 -13.47 -3.57
CA GLN A 102 -3.11 -12.98 -3.27
C GLN A 102 -2.21 -14.08 -2.71
N MET A 103 -2.71 -14.88 -1.75
CA MET A 103 -1.96 -16.01 -1.22
C MET A 103 -1.62 -17.03 -2.30
N HIS A 104 -2.55 -17.32 -3.19
CA HIS A 104 -2.34 -18.24 -4.30
C HIS A 104 -1.24 -17.75 -5.26
N GLU A 105 -1.29 -16.49 -5.67
CA GLU A 105 -0.27 -15.89 -6.52
C GLU A 105 1.10 -15.84 -5.81
N ASP A 106 1.12 -15.52 -4.53
CA ASP A 106 2.36 -15.48 -3.75
C ASP A 106 3.02 -16.84 -3.65
N ILE A 107 2.24 -17.88 -3.42
CA ILE A 107 2.74 -19.25 -3.31
C ILE A 107 3.29 -19.72 -4.66
N ILE A 108 2.60 -19.46 -5.77
CA ILE A 108 3.09 -19.77 -7.11
C ILE A 108 4.40 -19.03 -7.38
N SER A 109 4.47 -17.75 -7.07
CA SER A 109 5.67 -16.93 -7.28
C SER A 109 6.86 -17.40 -6.46
N LEU A 110 6.62 -17.81 -5.21
CA LEU A 110 7.66 -18.36 -4.34
C LEU A 110 8.23 -19.68 -4.86
N TRP A 111 7.37 -20.56 -5.40
CA TRP A 111 7.80 -21.78 -6.05
C TRP A 111 8.66 -21.47 -7.28
N ASP A 112 8.24 -20.57 -8.13
CA ASP A 112 8.99 -20.17 -9.32
C ASP A 112 10.36 -19.60 -8.95
N GLU A 113 10.41 -18.73 -7.93
CA GLU A 113 11.66 -18.15 -7.44
C GLU A 113 12.59 -19.19 -6.81
N GLY A 114 12.05 -20.10 -6.01
CA GLY A 114 12.82 -21.18 -5.38
C GLY A 114 13.41 -22.19 -6.39
N LEU A 115 12.74 -22.39 -7.50
CA LEU A 115 13.17 -23.33 -8.55
C LEU A 115 14.02 -22.67 -9.65
N LYS A 116 14.03 -21.35 -9.74
CA LYS A 116 14.78 -20.62 -10.79
C LYS A 116 16.28 -20.94 -10.84
N PRO A 117 17.00 -21.03 -9.70
CA PRO A 117 18.43 -21.38 -9.71
C PRO A 117 18.71 -22.87 -9.86
N CYS A 118 17.67 -23.70 -9.94
CA CYS A 118 17.81 -25.16 -9.94
C CYS A 118 18.09 -25.72 -11.34
N VAL A 119 18.64 -26.92 -11.38
CA VAL A 119 19.06 -27.60 -12.63
C VAL A 119 17.86 -27.93 -13.50
N LYS A 120 17.93 -27.57 -14.80
CA LYS A 120 16.94 -27.98 -15.80
C LYS A 120 17.33 -29.34 -16.39
N LEU A 121 16.37 -30.25 -16.41
CA LEU A 121 16.57 -31.61 -16.88
C LEU A 121 16.36 -31.83 -18.39
N THR A 122 16.44 -30.77 -19.21
CA THR A 122 16.34 -30.89 -20.68
C THR A 122 17.30 -31.92 -21.27
N PRO A 123 18.55 -32.09 -20.79
CA PRO A 123 19.44 -33.13 -21.30
C PRO A 123 18.97 -34.58 -21.06
N LEU A 124 18.00 -34.78 -20.15
CA LEU A 124 17.41 -36.09 -19.85
C LEU A 124 16.20 -36.44 -20.74
N CYS A 125 15.78 -35.56 -21.63
CA CYS A 125 14.76 -35.84 -22.63
C CYS A 125 15.34 -36.68 -23.80
N VAL A 126 15.79 -37.84 -23.46
CA VAL A 126 16.36 -38.86 -24.39
C VAL A 126 15.55 -40.13 -24.28
N THR A 127 15.72 -41.02 -25.27
CA THR A 127 15.11 -42.35 -25.25
C THR A 127 15.70 -43.17 -24.08
N LEU A 128 14.83 -43.66 -23.21
CA LEU A 128 15.16 -44.52 -22.11
C LEU A 128 14.89 -45.97 -22.48
N ASN A 129 15.82 -46.87 -22.24
CA ASN A 129 15.58 -48.29 -22.34
C ASN A 129 15.26 -48.83 -20.95
N CYS A 130 14.00 -49.13 -20.68
CA CYS A 130 13.50 -49.54 -19.38
C CYS A 130 13.12 -51.02 -19.34
N THR A 131 13.64 -51.70 -18.32
CA THR A 131 13.32 -53.08 -17.97
C THR A 131 12.68 -53.15 -16.58
N GLU A 132 12.23 -54.31 -16.18
CA GLU A 132 11.73 -54.53 -14.83
C GLU A 132 12.85 -54.35 -13.80
N ALA A 133 12.56 -53.79 -12.67
CA ALA A 133 13.54 -53.63 -11.58
C ALA A 133 13.80 -54.99 -10.94
N ASN A 134 15.02 -55.49 -11.10
CA ASN A 134 15.45 -56.69 -10.39
C ASN A 134 15.81 -56.39 -8.96
N THR A 135 15.15 -57.06 -8.01
CA THR A 135 15.66 -57.11 -6.64
C THR A 135 16.88 -57.99 -6.57
N THR A 136 17.97 -57.56 -5.95
CA THR A 136 19.06 -58.40 -5.57
C THR A 136 18.51 -59.35 -4.49
N LYS A 137 17.99 -60.50 -4.90
CA LYS A 137 17.68 -61.60 -4.00
C LYS A 137 19.00 -62.12 -3.47
N ASP A 138 19.19 -61.96 -2.16
CA ASP A 138 20.15 -62.82 -1.47
C ASP A 138 19.76 -64.24 -1.69
N SER A 139 20.66 -64.98 -2.38
CA SER A 139 20.48 -66.32 -2.93
C SER A 139 20.35 -67.43 -1.88
N ASN A 140 19.96 -67.10 -0.64
CA ASN A 140 19.99 -68.06 0.48
C ASN A 140 18.75 -68.22 1.34
N ASN A 141 17.57 -67.97 0.81
CA ASN A 141 16.34 -68.40 1.52
C ASN A 141 15.24 -68.81 0.58
N ASN A 142 15.15 -70.11 0.35
CA ASN A 142 14.01 -70.80 -0.19
C ASN A 142 12.81 -70.78 0.81
N THR A 143 12.10 -69.70 0.92
CA THR A 143 10.78 -69.75 1.53
C THR A 143 9.78 -69.10 0.54
N SER A 144 9.13 -69.97 -0.23
CA SER A 144 7.97 -69.63 -1.05
C SER A 144 6.83 -69.23 -0.06
N SER A 145 6.74 -67.95 0.29
CA SER A 145 5.53 -67.42 0.83
C SER A 145 4.66 -66.92 -0.34
N ALA A 146 3.74 -67.80 -0.73
CA ALA A 146 2.63 -67.49 -1.58
C ALA A 146 1.80 -66.39 -0.94
N GLY A 147 1.83 -65.15 -1.52
CA GLY A 147 0.93 -64.10 -1.05
C GLY A 147 1.29 -62.64 -1.36
N HIS A 148 2.44 -62.36 -1.97
CA HIS A 148 2.70 -61.00 -2.38
C HIS A 148 2.43 -60.82 -3.89
N SER A 149 1.37 -60.08 -4.18
CA SER A 149 0.89 -59.81 -5.51
C SER A 149 1.99 -59.28 -6.43
N SER A 150 2.14 -59.86 -7.60
CA SER A 150 3.05 -59.45 -8.70
C SER A 150 2.88 -57.97 -9.15
N ALA A 151 1.79 -57.34 -8.73
CA ALA A 151 1.47 -55.95 -9.03
C ALA A 151 2.49 -54.90 -8.49
N ASN A 152 3.23 -55.20 -7.47
CA ASN A 152 4.15 -54.22 -6.84
C ASN A 152 5.44 -53.99 -7.66
N TYR A 153 5.86 -55.00 -8.47
CA TYR A 153 7.06 -54.94 -9.28
C TYR A 153 6.85 -54.11 -10.58
N GLU A 154 5.60 -53.90 -11.00
CA GLU A 154 5.29 -53.13 -12.20
C GLU A 154 5.38 -51.62 -12.01
N GLU A 155 5.40 -51.12 -10.77
CA GLU A 155 5.42 -49.69 -10.47
C GLU A 155 6.77 -49.02 -10.65
N ILE A 156 7.91 -49.77 -10.63
CA ILE A 156 9.25 -49.23 -10.70
C ILE A 156 9.97 -49.88 -11.88
N ARG A 157 10.59 -49.10 -12.73
CA ARG A 157 11.37 -49.52 -13.88
C ARG A 157 12.83 -49.11 -13.74
N ASN A 158 13.74 -50.03 -14.14
CA ASN A 158 15.16 -49.74 -14.25
C ASN A 158 15.43 -49.28 -15.68
N CYS A 159 15.77 -48.00 -15.84
CA CYS A 159 15.99 -47.38 -17.13
C CYS A 159 17.46 -47.07 -17.36
N THR A 160 17.97 -47.42 -18.54
CA THR A 160 19.29 -47.05 -18.98
C THR A 160 19.20 -45.99 -20.05
N PHE A 161 20.07 -45.01 -20.02
CA PHE A 161 20.08 -43.88 -20.95
C PHE A 161 21.49 -43.36 -21.17
N ASN A 162 21.67 -42.63 -22.26
CA ASN A 162 22.95 -41.99 -22.57
C ASN A 162 22.91 -40.57 -22.05
N ALA A 163 23.58 -40.34 -20.90
CA ALA A 163 23.70 -39.01 -20.31
C ALA A 163 24.81 -38.22 -21.04
N THR A 164 24.54 -36.91 -21.22
CA THR A 164 25.57 -35.96 -21.63
C THR A 164 26.59 -35.80 -20.49
N THR A 165 27.86 -35.66 -20.85
CA THR A 165 28.94 -35.40 -19.88
C THR A 165 29.29 -33.92 -19.88
N GLU A 166 30.32 -33.56 -19.11
CA GLU A 166 30.89 -32.19 -19.10
C GLU A 166 31.35 -31.73 -20.49
N ILE A 167 31.72 -32.72 -21.37
CA ILE A 167 32.07 -32.49 -22.78
C ILE A 167 30.89 -32.89 -23.63
N LYS A 168 30.34 -31.98 -24.44
CA LYS A 168 29.10 -32.15 -25.20
C LYS A 168 29.12 -33.37 -26.15
N ASP A 169 30.26 -33.73 -26.66
CA ASP A 169 30.42 -34.83 -27.64
C ASP A 169 30.61 -36.20 -27.00
N LYS A 170 30.84 -36.28 -25.72
CA LYS A 170 30.96 -37.52 -24.95
C LYS A 170 29.68 -37.86 -24.24
N LYS A 171 29.10 -39.00 -24.58
CA LYS A 171 27.94 -39.56 -23.87
C LYS A 171 28.36 -40.74 -23.01
N LYS A 172 27.83 -40.82 -21.83
CA LYS A 172 28.04 -41.90 -20.86
C LYS A 172 26.76 -42.65 -20.66
N LYS A 173 26.80 -43.96 -20.70
CA LYS A 173 25.66 -44.81 -20.40
C LYS A 173 25.46 -44.83 -18.87
N GLU A 174 24.29 -44.40 -18.43
CA GLU A 174 23.88 -44.38 -17.02
C GLU A 174 22.56 -45.12 -16.85
N HIS A 175 22.25 -45.50 -15.61
CA HIS A 175 21.00 -46.14 -15.27
C HIS A 175 20.41 -45.50 -14.01
N ALA A 176 19.08 -45.51 -13.92
CA ALA A 176 18.33 -44.98 -12.78
C ALA A 176 16.98 -45.71 -12.70
N LEU A 177 16.41 -45.69 -11.50
CA LEU A 177 15.07 -46.18 -11.29
C LEU A 177 14.07 -45.06 -11.46
N PHE A 178 13.02 -45.28 -12.22
CA PHE A 178 11.90 -44.36 -12.39
C PHE A 178 10.59 -45.04 -12.01
N TYR A 179 9.66 -44.27 -11.49
CA TYR A 179 8.31 -44.74 -11.26
C TYR A 179 7.58 -44.85 -12.61
N ARG A 180 6.70 -45.82 -12.72
CA ARG A 180 5.93 -46.06 -13.96
C ARG A 180 5.10 -44.86 -14.41
N LEU A 181 4.63 -44.04 -13.45
CA LEU A 181 3.88 -42.81 -13.71
C LEU A 181 4.71 -41.70 -14.38
N ASP A 182 6.04 -41.73 -14.22
CA ASP A 182 6.93 -40.69 -14.74
C ASP A 182 7.42 -40.96 -16.16
N ILE A 183 7.16 -42.12 -16.72
CA ILE A 183 7.62 -42.54 -18.02
C ILE A 183 6.46 -42.94 -18.94
N VAL A 184 6.63 -42.66 -20.23
CA VAL A 184 5.65 -42.98 -21.32
C VAL A 184 6.32 -43.84 -22.37
N LYS A 185 5.65 -44.90 -22.82
CA LYS A 185 6.08 -45.71 -23.97
C LYS A 185 6.10 -44.86 -25.24
N LEU A 186 7.12 -45.03 -26.06
CA LEU A 186 7.26 -44.34 -27.34
C LEU A 186 6.64 -45.14 -28.53
N ASP A 187 6.73 -46.48 -28.48
CA ASP A 187 6.29 -47.38 -29.58
C ASP A 187 5.33 -48.44 -29.06
N GLY A 188 4.59 -49.08 -29.95
CA GLY A 188 3.61 -50.10 -29.63
C GLY A 188 4.12 -51.29 -28.80
N ASN A 189 3.28 -52.25 -28.54
CA ASN A 189 3.27 -53.25 -27.48
C ASN A 189 4.55 -54.02 -27.10
N ASN A 190 5.62 -54.03 -27.93
CA ASN A 190 6.81 -54.80 -27.65
C ASN A 190 8.13 -54.00 -27.47
N SER A 191 8.06 -52.70 -27.34
CA SER A 191 9.24 -51.85 -27.23
C SER A 191 9.57 -51.55 -25.76
N HIS A 192 10.83 -51.65 -25.39
CA HIS A 192 11.41 -51.17 -24.10
C HIS A 192 11.77 -49.69 -24.14
N SER A 193 11.34 -48.98 -25.20
CA SER A 193 11.65 -47.55 -25.38
C SER A 193 10.64 -46.68 -24.66
N TYR A 194 11.14 -45.87 -23.76
CA TYR A 194 10.37 -44.95 -22.96
C TYR A 194 10.99 -43.55 -23.05
N ARG A 195 10.24 -42.56 -22.68
CA ARG A 195 10.72 -41.20 -22.36
C ARG A 195 10.09 -40.71 -21.08
N LEU A 196 10.69 -39.66 -20.49
CA LEU A 196 10.07 -38.99 -19.35
C LEU A 196 8.77 -38.30 -19.79
N ILE A 197 7.77 -38.37 -18.92
CA ILE A 197 6.52 -37.65 -19.11
C ILE A 197 6.80 -36.14 -19.19
N ASN A 198 6.06 -35.39 -19.94
CA ASN A 198 6.22 -33.95 -20.12
C ASN A 198 7.46 -33.46 -20.89
N CYS A 199 8.36 -34.32 -21.34
CA CYS A 199 9.50 -33.92 -22.17
C CYS A 199 9.11 -33.26 -23.49
N ASN A 200 7.92 -33.58 -24.03
CA ASN A 200 7.42 -32.99 -25.27
C ASN A 200 6.55 -31.77 -25.08
N THR A 201 6.14 -31.46 -23.83
CA THR A 201 5.18 -30.41 -23.55
C THR A 201 5.70 -29.33 -22.58
N SER A 202 6.68 -29.68 -21.75
CA SER A 202 7.12 -28.81 -20.67
C SER A 202 8.62 -28.88 -20.44
N ALA A 203 9.18 -27.80 -19.93
CA ALA A 203 10.52 -27.84 -19.35
C ALA A 203 10.46 -28.48 -17.97
N ILE A 204 11.32 -29.46 -17.70
CA ILE A 204 11.42 -30.13 -16.39
C ILE A 204 12.56 -29.48 -15.61
N THR A 205 12.29 -29.00 -14.41
CA THR A 205 13.29 -28.46 -13.50
C THR A 205 13.40 -29.37 -12.28
N GLN A 206 14.63 -29.81 -11.96
CA GLN A 206 14.85 -30.55 -10.73
C GLN A 206 14.75 -29.65 -9.52
N ALA A 207 14.02 -30.05 -8.50
CA ALA A 207 14.03 -29.36 -7.23
C ALA A 207 15.43 -29.40 -6.60
N CYS A 208 15.96 -28.26 -6.21
CA CYS A 208 17.27 -28.18 -5.58
C CYS A 208 17.30 -29.01 -4.29
N PRO A 209 18.32 -29.86 -4.03
CA PRO A 209 18.37 -30.67 -2.83
C PRO A 209 18.47 -29.85 -1.53
N LYS A 210 18.93 -28.60 -1.62
CA LYS A 210 19.02 -27.67 -0.48
C LYS A 210 17.70 -27.00 -0.16
N VAL A 211 16.69 -27.09 -1.03
CA VAL A 211 15.39 -26.47 -0.84
C VAL A 211 14.47 -27.44 -0.13
N SER A 212 13.95 -27.08 1.02
CA SER A 212 12.96 -27.83 1.77
C SER A 212 11.55 -27.46 1.30
N PHE A 213 10.67 -28.46 1.18
CA PHE A 213 9.25 -28.29 0.88
C PHE A 213 8.37 -28.32 2.13
N ASP A 214 8.94 -28.37 3.33
CA ASP A 214 8.17 -28.38 4.56
C ASP A 214 7.42 -27.04 4.73
N PRO A 215 6.10 -27.05 4.88
CA PRO A 215 5.35 -25.83 5.03
C PRO A 215 5.68 -25.14 6.36
N ILE A 216 5.96 -23.85 6.29
CA ILE A 216 6.22 -22.99 7.45
C ILE A 216 5.02 -22.10 7.66
N PRO A 217 4.57 -21.89 8.90
CA PRO A 217 3.49 -20.95 9.16
C PRO A 217 3.83 -19.56 8.68
N ILE A 218 2.96 -19.01 7.82
CA ILE A 218 3.05 -17.67 7.28
C ILE A 218 1.91 -16.84 7.84
N HIS A 219 2.23 -15.66 8.35
CA HIS A 219 1.26 -14.67 8.77
C HIS A 219 1.14 -13.61 7.69
N TYR A 220 -0.08 -13.29 7.28
CA TYR A 220 -0.35 -12.16 6.40
C TYR A 220 -0.68 -10.95 7.24
N CYS A 221 0.03 -9.86 7.01
CA CYS A 221 -0.10 -8.63 7.76
C CYS A 221 -0.56 -7.49 6.86
N ALA A 222 -1.41 -6.63 7.41
CA ALA A 222 -1.89 -5.46 6.71
C ALA A 222 -0.82 -4.35 6.73
N PRO A 223 -0.64 -3.63 5.61
CA PRO A 223 0.21 -2.45 5.59
C PRO A 223 -0.43 -1.29 6.38
N ALA A 224 0.35 -0.25 6.63
CA ALA A 224 -0.17 0.95 7.29
C ALA A 224 -1.35 1.56 6.53
N GLY A 225 -2.36 2.00 7.25
CA GLY A 225 -3.61 2.50 6.69
C GLY A 225 -4.65 1.44 6.37
N TYR A 226 -4.35 0.18 6.62
CA TYR A 226 -5.24 -0.96 6.47
C TYR A 226 -5.31 -1.75 7.77
N ALA A 227 -6.36 -2.51 7.91
CA ALA A 227 -6.54 -3.42 9.03
C ALA A 227 -7.12 -4.74 8.54
N ILE A 228 -6.90 -5.79 9.32
CA ILE A 228 -7.51 -7.08 9.10
C ILE A 228 -8.59 -7.26 10.17
N LEU A 229 -9.82 -7.48 9.73
CA LEU A 229 -10.93 -7.83 10.59
C LEU A 229 -11.06 -9.35 10.65
N LYS A 230 -11.27 -9.85 11.84
CA LYS A 230 -11.42 -11.28 12.14
C LYS A 230 -12.81 -11.54 12.73
N CYS A 231 -13.52 -12.50 12.15
CA CYS A 231 -14.78 -12.98 12.70
C CYS A 231 -14.50 -14.04 13.77
N ASN A 232 -14.96 -13.80 14.99
CA ASN A 232 -14.79 -14.71 16.12
C ASN A 232 -16.03 -15.57 16.40
N ASN A 233 -17.02 -15.56 15.52
CA ASN A 233 -18.18 -16.40 15.66
C ASN A 233 -17.81 -17.87 15.42
N ARG A 234 -17.97 -18.73 16.42
CA ARG A 234 -17.64 -20.16 16.36
C ARG A 234 -18.42 -20.94 15.31
N THR A 235 -19.61 -20.50 14.97
CA THR A 235 -20.50 -21.14 14.01
C THR A 235 -20.56 -20.41 12.67
N PHE A 236 -19.62 -19.54 12.40
CA PHE A 236 -19.61 -18.76 11.18
C PHE A 236 -19.40 -19.63 9.94
N ASN A 237 -20.32 -19.56 9.00
CA ASN A 237 -20.32 -20.36 7.76
C ASN A 237 -19.48 -19.75 6.61
N GLY A 238 -18.80 -18.64 6.82
CA GLY A 238 -17.97 -17.97 5.82
C GLY A 238 -18.65 -16.85 5.06
N THR A 239 -19.97 -16.72 5.10
CA THR A 239 -20.73 -15.67 4.40
C THR A 239 -21.77 -15.02 5.33
N GLY A 240 -22.02 -13.75 5.10
CA GLY A 240 -23.03 -13.00 5.84
C GLY A 240 -22.47 -12.20 7.03
N PRO A 241 -23.36 -11.70 7.89
CA PRO A 241 -22.97 -10.85 9.01
C PRO A 241 -22.29 -11.63 10.12
N CYS A 242 -21.24 -11.05 10.68
CA CYS A 242 -20.56 -11.53 11.88
C CYS A 242 -20.73 -10.49 12.99
N HIS A 243 -21.22 -10.93 14.15
CA HIS A 243 -21.52 -10.06 15.28
C HIS A 243 -20.40 -9.97 16.33
N ASN A 244 -19.42 -10.83 16.24
CA ASN A 244 -18.24 -10.81 17.11
C ASN A 244 -17.00 -10.62 16.24
N VAL A 245 -16.62 -9.37 16.04
CA VAL A 245 -15.52 -8.96 15.18
C VAL A 245 -14.39 -8.41 16.02
N SER A 246 -13.18 -8.76 15.69
CA SER A 246 -11.97 -8.15 16.24
C SER A 246 -11.07 -7.63 15.13
N THR A 247 -10.19 -6.71 15.44
CA THR A 247 -9.14 -6.26 14.54
C THR A 247 -7.80 -6.86 14.94
N VAL A 248 -7.08 -7.34 13.95
CA VAL A 248 -5.73 -7.90 14.12
C VAL A 248 -4.78 -7.22 13.13
N GLN A 249 -3.52 -7.15 13.48
CA GLN A 249 -2.50 -6.67 12.56
C GLN A 249 -2.11 -7.74 11.55
N CYS A 250 -2.02 -8.98 12.00
CA CYS A 250 -1.63 -10.13 11.20
C CYS A 250 -2.61 -11.29 11.44
N THR A 251 -2.74 -12.15 10.43
CA THR A 251 -3.45 -13.41 10.57
C THR A 251 -2.71 -14.36 11.51
N HIS A 252 -3.36 -15.43 11.94
CA HIS A 252 -2.67 -16.54 12.59
C HIS A 252 -1.68 -17.20 11.62
N GLY A 253 -0.77 -18.03 12.13
CA GLY A 253 0.17 -18.78 11.29
C GLY A 253 -0.56 -19.79 10.42
N ILE A 254 -0.56 -19.60 9.12
CA ILE A 254 -1.18 -20.48 8.13
C ILE A 254 -0.08 -21.27 7.46
N LYS A 255 -0.13 -22.60 7.60
CA LYS A 255 0.77 -23.49 6.87
C LYS A 255 0.27 -23.65 5.44
N PRO A 256 1.06 -23.33 4.43
CA PRO A 256 0.66 -23.46 3.02
C PRO A 256 0.74 -24.93 2.56
N VAL A 257 -0.05 -25.79 3.16
CA VAL A 257 -0.09 -27.21 2.80
C VAL A 257 -0.83 -27.43 1.49
N VAL A 258 -0.15 -28.02 0.54
CA VAL A 258 -0.71 -28.39 -0.77
C VAL A 258 -1.21 -29.81 -0.71
N SER A 259 -2.51 -29.98 -0.75
CA SER A 259 -3.17 -31.30 -0.74
C SER A 259 -4.47 -31.26 -1.54
N THR A 260 -4.96 -32.41 -1.91
CA THR A 260 -6.26 -32.57 -2.57
C THR A 260 -7.14 -33.48 -1.74
N GLN A 261 -8.44 -33.35 -1.84
CA GLN A 261 -9.46 -34.14 -1.16
C GLN A 261 -9.50 -33.96 0.37
N LEU A 262 -8.39 -34.15 1.05
CA LEU A 262 -8.26 -34.00 2.50
C LEU A 262 -7.40 -32.77 2.80
N LEU A 263 -7.87 -31.92 3.71
CA LEU A 263 -7.11 -30.77 4.19
C LEU A 263 -6.26 -31.19 5.39
N LEU A 264 -4.95 -31.01 5.27
CA LEU A 264 -3.99 -31.46 6.27
C LEU A 264 -3.44 -30.31 7.12
N ASN A 265 -3.20 -30.58 8.38
CA ASN A 265 -2.49 -29.67 9.31
C ASN A 265 -3.08 -28.26 9.42
N GLY A 266 -4.36 -28.09 9.12
CA GLY A 266 -5.06 -26.82 9.25
C GLY A 266 -5.57 -26.58 10.68
N SER A 267 -6.33 -25.52 10.85
CA SER A 267 -7.04 -25.22 12.09
C SER A 267 -8.31 -26.08 12.21
N LEU A 268 -8.72 -26.35 13.43
CA LEU A 268 -9.95 -27.06 13.75
C LEU A 268 -11.09 -26.08 14.08
N ALA A 269 -12.32 -26.49 13.85
CA ALA A 269 -13.49 -25.76 14.29
C ALA A 269 -13.60 -25.79 15.82
N GLU A 270 -13.92 -24.65 16.43
CA GLU A 270 -14.01 -24.54 17.89
C GLU A 270 -15.27 -25.19 18.51
N GLY A 271 -16.31 -25.42 17.70
CA GLY A 271 -17.59 -26.02 18.10
C GLY A 271 -17.88 -27.26 17.31
N ASP A 272 -19.05 -27.31 16.67
CA ASP A 272 -19.44 -28.39 15.77
C ASP A 272 -18.76 -28.31 14.42
N ILE A 273 -18.82 -29.39 13.63
CA ILE A 273 -18.43 -29.43 12.25
C ILE A 273 -19.19 -28.35 11.45
N ILE A 274 -18.48 -27.60 10.64
CA ILE A 274 -19.04 -26.54 9.80
C ILE A 274 -18.90 -26.92 8.35
N ILE A 275 -20.00 -26.77 7.62
CA ILE A 275 -20.05 -26.98 6.17
C ILE A 275 -20.13 -25.62 5.48
N ARG A 276 -19.17 -25.35 4.61
CA ARG A 276 -19.07 -24.10 3.88
C ARG A 276 -19.20 -24.37 2.38
N SER A 277 -20.06 -23.62 1.72
CA SER A 277 -20.19 -23.59 0.25
C SER A 277 -20.67 -22.21 -0.19
N GLU A 278 -20.28 -21.82 -1.37
CA GLU A 278 -20.79 -20.59 -1.97
C GLU A 278 -22.30 -20.62 -2.18
N ASN A 279 -22.78 -21.77 -2.68
CA ASN A 279 -24.21 -22.06 -2.80
C ASN A 279 -24.44 -23.58 -2.78
N LEU A 280 -25.04 -24.11 -1.71
CA LEU A 280 -25.32 -25.54 -1.59
C LEU A 280 -26.35 -26.05 -2.59
N THR A 281 -27.19 -25.19 -3.16
CA THR A 281 -28.15 -25.55 -4.19
C THR A 281 -27.50 -25.88 -5.54
N GLU A 282 -26.34 -25.32 -5.79
CA GLU A 282 -25.55 -25.58 -6.99
C GLU A 282 -24.60 -26.75 -6.75
N ASN A 283 -24.78 -27.84 -7.48
CA ASN A 283 -23.98 -29.06 -7.30
C ASN A 283 -22.51 -28.94 -7.69
N HIS A 284 -22.18 -27.98 -8.59
CA HIS A 284 -20.78 -27.77 -9.04
C HIS A 284 -19.91 -26.97 -8.06
N LYS A 285 -20.51 -26.31 -7.08
CA LYS A 285 -19.77 -25.54 -6.07
C LYS A 285 -19.12 -26.48 -5.06
N THR A 286 -17.84 -26.24 -4.80
CA THR A 286 -17.07 -27.02 -3.83
C THR A 286 -17.62 -26.82 -2.42
N ILE A 287 -17.74 -27.90 -1.69
CA ILE A 287 -18.13 -27.93 -0.29
C ILE A 287 -16.88 -28.15 0.55
N ILE A 288 -16.61 -27.20 1.45
CA ILE A 288 -15.51 -27.28 2.40
C ILE A 288 -16.09 -27.73 3.73
N VAL A 289 -15.67 -28.88 4.24
CA VAL A 289 -16.04 -29.39 5.55
C VAL A 289 -14.91 -29.08 6.53
N HIS A 290 -15.21 -28.33 7.56
CA HIS A 290 -14.28 -27.97 8.61
C HIS A 290 -14.56 -28.86 9.84
N LEU A 291 -13.62 -29.75 10.17
CA LEU A 291 -13.74 -30.68 11.27
C LEU A 291 -13.48 -30.02 12.62
N ASN A 292 -14.14 -30.50 13.64
CA ASN A 292 -13.91 -30.08 15.02
C ASN A 292 -12.90 -30.96 15.78
N GLU A 293 -12.67 -32.17 15.29
CA GLU A 293 -11.68 -33.09 15.78
C GLU A 293 -10.81 -33.57 14.63
N SER A 294 -9.49 -33.59 14.81
CA SER A 294 -8.57 -34.06 13.77
C SER A 294 -8.53 -35.57 13.73
N VAL A 295 -8.39 -36.12 12.52
CA VAL A 295 -8.12 -37.54 12.31
C VAL A 295 -6.67 -37.72 11.93
N ASN A 296 -5.96 -38.57 12.63
CA ASN A 296 -4.53 -38.80 12.36
C ASN A 296 -4.36 -39.70 11.13
N ILE A 297 -3.49 -39.31 10.22
CA ILE A 297 -3.09 -40.07 9.05
C ILE A 297 -1.57 -40.25 9.06
N VAL A 298 -1.15 -41.51 8.97
CA VAL A 298 0.26 -41.90 8.95
C VAL A 298 0.58 -42.50 7.60
N CYS A 299 1.42 -41.83 6.82
CA CYS A 299 1.79 -42.26 5.47
C CYS A 299 3.24 -42.71 5.45
N THR A 300 3.50 -43.83 4.83
CA THR A 300 4.81 -44.47 4.82
C THR A 300 5.17 -44.93 3.41
N ARG A 301 6.41 -44.61 2.99
CA ARG A 301 7.11 -45.26 1.92
C ARG A 301 8.12 -46.24 2.53
N PRO A 302 7.80 -47.54 2.59
CA PRO A 302 8.63 -48.52 3.30
C PRO A 302 9.93 -48.88 2.57
N ASN A 303 10.06 -48.53 1.29
CA ASN A 303 11.23 -48.81 0.51
C ASN A 303 12.45 -48.00 1.01
N ASN A 304 13.57 -48.69 1.20
CA ASN A 304 14.85 -48.06 1.52
C ASN A 304 15.54 -47.65 0.22
N ASN A 305 15.20 -46.47 -0.29
CA ASN A 305 15.76 -45.95 -1.54
C ASN A 305 17.15 -45.37 -1.32
N THR A 306 18.01 -45.54 -2.30
CA THR A 306 19.31 -44.87 -2.37
C THR A 306 19.22 -43.72 -3.38
N ARG A 307 19.95 -42.66 -3.11
CA ARG A 307 20.08 -41.53 -4.03
C ARG A 307 21.41 -41.56 -4.74
N ARG A 308 21.39 -41.52 -6.08
CA ARG A 308 22.57 -41.49 -6.92
C ARG A 308 22.70 -40.14 -7.59
N SER A 309 23.94 -39.63 -7.67
CA SER A 309 24.26 -38.40 -8.38
C SER A 309 24.77 -38.71 -9.76
N ILE A 310 24.15 -38.20 -10.79
CA ILE A 310 24.54 -38.33 -12.19
C ILE A 310 24.88 -36.97 -12.76
N ARG A 311 26.07 -36.77 -13.28
CA ARG A 311 26.44 -35.54 -13.94
C ARG A 311 25.84 -35.46 -15.33
N ILE A 312 25.14 -34.41 -15.67
CA ILE A 312 24.47 -34.19 -16.95
C ILE A 312 25.02 -32.98 -17.71
N GLY A 313 25.98 -32.29 -17.14
CA GLY A 313 26.64 -31.14 -17.75
C GLY A 313 27.63 -30.48 -16.79
N PRO A 314 28.35 -29.43 -17.22
CA PRO A 314 29.29 -28.71 -16.36
C PRO A 314 28.55 -28.08 -15.17
N GLY A 315 28.95 -28.52 -13.96
CA GLY A 315 28.31 -28.05 -12.71
C GLY A 315 26.85 -28.47 -12.49
N GLN A 316 26.31 -29.34 -13.36
CA GLN A 316 24.92 -29.81 -13.29
C GLN A 316 24.86 -31.26 -12.84
N THR A 317 24.17 -31.54 -11.77
CA THR A 317 23.97 -32.87 -11.21
C THR A 317 22.48 -33.22 -11.20
N PHE A 318 22.17 -34.40 -11.75
CA PHE A 318 20.86 -35.01 -11.64
C PHE A 318 20.87 -36.02 -10.51
N TYR A 319 19.92 -35.92 -9.61
CA TYR A 319 19.74 -36.86 -8.51
C TYR A 319 18.68 -37.88 -8.87
N ALA A 320 19.08 -39.10 -9.07
CA ALA A 320 18.21 -40.18 -9.43
C ALA A 320 18.08 -41.20 -8.29
N THR A 321 16.99 -41.95 -8.31
CA THR A 321 16.87 -43.12 -7.44
C THR A 321 17.88 -44.19 -7.95
N GLY A 322 18.77 -44.60 -7.09
CA GLY A 322 19.72 -45.67 -7.35
C GLY A 322 19.05 -47.03 -7.15
N ASP A 323 19.59 -47.82 -6.23
CA ASP A 323 19.03 -49.12 -5.89
C ASP A 323 18.04 -49.01 -4.71
N ILE A 324 17.09 -49.91 -4.67
CA ILE A 324 16.20 -50.12 -3.53
C ILE A 324 16.69 -51.28 -2.72
N ILE A 325 17.05 -51.04 -1.48
CA ILE A 325 17.58 -52.07 -0.57
C ILE A 325 16.39 -52.83 0.06
N GLY A 326 16.36 -54.14 -0.15
CA GLY A 326 15.34 -55.02 0.37
C GLY A 326 14.17 -55.20 -0.57
N ASP A 327 13.03 -55.65 -0.07
CA ASP A 327 11.83 -55.89 -0.86
C ASP A 327 11.14 -54.61 -1.34
N ILE A 328 10.68 -54.58 -2.58
CA ILE A 328 9.86 -53.50 -3.09
C ILE A 328 8.43 -53.62 -2.56
N ARG A 329 8.02 -52.65 -1.77
CA ARG A 329 6.68 -52.56 -1.18
C ARG A 329 6.00 -51.30 -1.62
N GLN A 330 4.68 -51.36 -1.73
CA GLN A 330 3.87 -50.19 -2.07
C GLN A 330 3.77 -49.22 -0.88
N ALA A 331 3.84 -47.91 -1.16
CA ALA A 331 3.57 -46.91 -0.16
C ALA A 331 2.09 -46.95 0.25
N TYR A 332 1.83 -46.61 1.49
CA TYR A 332 0.49 -46.66 2.05
C TYR A 332 0.29 -45.59 3.13
N CYS A 333 -0.98 -45.29 3.37
CA CYS A 333 -1.39 -44.49 4.53
C CYS A 333 -2.33 -45.29 5.44
N ASN A 334 -2.14 -45.13 6.74
CA ASN A 334 -2.96 -45.75 7.76
C ASN A 334 -3.80 -44.72 8.48
N ILE A 335 -5.06 -45.00 8.62
CA ILE A 335 -6.05 -44.18 9.33
C ILE A 335 -6.81 -45.06 10.27
N SER A 336 -7.09 -44.59 11.53
CA SER A 336 -7.95 -45.29 12.47
C SER A 336 -9.38 -45.40 11.91
N LYS A 337 -9.82 -46.61 11.72
CA LYS A 337 -11.18 -46.91 11.21
C LYS A 337 -12.28 -46.35 12.11
N GLN A 338 -12.07 -46.42 13.42
CA GLN A 338 -13.05 -45.94 14.39
C GLN A 338 -13.16 -44.40 14.34
N GLU A 339 -12.03 -43.70 14.33
CA GLU A 339 -12.04 -42.25 14.26
C GLU A 339 -12.60 -41.74 12.93
N TRP A 340 -12.23 -42.35 11.82
CA TRP A 340 -12.73 -41.97 10.53
C TRP A 340 -14.24 -42.19 10.38
N ASN A 341 -14.74 -43.35 10.77
CA ASN A 341 -16.17 -43.66 10.71
C ASN A 341 -16.97 -42.68 11.59
N ARG A 342 -16.48 -42.39 12.81
CA ARG A 342 -17.09 -41.39 13.68
C ARG A 342 -17.13 -40.00 12.98
N THR A 343 -16.04 -39.60 12.37
CA THR A 343 -15.97 -38.31 11.67
C THR A 343 -16.91 -38.24 10.47
N LEU A 344 -16.95 -39.26 9.62
CA LEU A 344 -17.91 -39.33 8.51
C LEU A 344 -19.36 -39.36 8.95
N GLN A 345 -19.66 -40.05 10.06
CA GLN A 345 -21.00 -40.06 10.65
C GLN A 345 -21.41 -38.64 11.07
N GLN A 346 -20.53 -37.92 11.76
CA GLN A 346 -20.76 -36.52 12.15
C GLN A 346 -20.95 -35.61 10.95
N VAL A 347 -20.13 -35.77 9.91
CA VAL A 347 -20.26 -35.01 8.65
C VAL A 347 -21.59 -35.35 7.96
N GLY A 348 -21.95 -36.62 7.89
CA GLY A 348 -23.24 -37.07 7.33
C GLY A 348 -24.42 -36.48 8.09
N LYS A 349 -24.36 -36.46 9.42
CA LYS A 349 -25.37 -35.83 10.26
C LYS A 349 -25.50 -34.34 9.97
N LYS A 350 -24.38 -33.66 9.83
CA LYS A 350 -24.36 -32.20 9.52
C LYS A 350 -24.89 -31.92 8.12
N LEU A 351 -24.58 -32.75 7.13
CA LEU A 351 -25.13 -32.65 5.79
C LEU A 351 -26.64 -32.88 5.75
N LYS A 352 -27.19 -33.78 6.60
CA LYS A 352 -28.64 -33.97 6.72
C LYS A 352 -29.39 -32.72 7.18
N GLU A 353 -28.78 -31.88 8.00
CA GLU A 353 -29.36 -30.59 8.40
C GLU A 353 -29.58 -29.67 7.19
N HIS A 354 -28.71 -29.74 6.21
CA HIS A 354 -28.81 -28.97 4.95
C HIS A 354 -29.65 -29.63 3.87
N PHE A 355 -29.74 -30.97 3.90
CA PHE A 355 -30.50 -31.79 2.96
C PHE A 355 -31.53 -32.65 3.72
N PRO A 356 -32.60 -32.06 4.25
CA PRO A 356 -33.59 -32.79 5.04
C PRO A 356 -34.30 -33.85 4.19
N ASN A 357 -34.59 -34.98 4.80
CA ASN A 357 -35.30 -36.14 4.18
C ASN A 357 -34.57 -36.83 3.02
N LYS A 358 -33.26 -36.57 2.87
CA LYS A 358 -32.44 -37.23 1.86
C LYS A 358 -31.43 -38.19 2.49
N THR A 359 -31.15 -39.26 1.78
CA THR A 359 -30.06 -40.17 2.15
C THR A 359 -28.73 -39.56 1.71
N ILE A 360 -27.78 -39.51 2.63
CA ILE A 360 -26.44 -39.02 2.36
C ILE A 360 -25.54 -40.22 2.05
N LYS A 361 -25.00 -40.25 0.84
CA LYS A 361 -24.06 -41.24 0.38
C LYS A 361 -22.68 -40.56 0.13
N PHE A 362 -21.65 -41.19 0.68
CA PHE A 362 -20.29 -40.89 0.29
C PHE A 362 -19.79 -41.92 -0.71
N ASP A 363 -19.18 -41.49 -1.79
CA ASP A 363 -18.68 -42.36 -2.84
C ASP A 363 -17.30 -41.92 -3.29
N GLU A 364 -16.60 -42.75 -4.02
CA GLU A 364 -15.27 -42.45 -4.53
C GLU A 364 -15.29 -41.28 -5.55
N ALA A 365 -14.13 -40.71 -5.83
CA ALA A 365 -13.98 -39.68 -6.86
C ALA A 365 -14.45 -40.20 -8.22
N SER A 366 -15.16 -39.33 -8.97
CA SER A 366 -15.85 -39.72 -10.20
C SER A 366 -14.91 -40.01 -11.38
N GLY A 367 -13.68 -39.50 -11.35
CA GLY A 367 -12.70 -39.67 -12.42
C GLY A 367 -12.02 -38.33 -12.74
N GLY A 368 -11.04 -38.38 -13.63
CA GLY A 368 -10.20 -37.25 -14.03
C GLY A 368 -8.73 -37.58 -13.87
N ASP A 369 -7.92 -36.52 -13.76
CA ASP A 369 -6.48 -36.64 -13.53
C ASP A 369 -6.17 -37.28 -12.18
N LEU A 370 -5.00 -37.88 -12.06
CA LEU A 370 -4.56 -38.53 -10.82
C LEU A 370 -4.55 -37.55 -9.63
N GLU A 371 -4.23 -36.29 -9.85
CA GLU A 371 -4.20 -35.25 -8.85
C GLU A 371 -5.56 -34.94 -8.23
N ILE A 372 -6.65 -35.18 -8.95
CA ILE A 372 -8.03 -34.93 -8.49
C ILE A 372 -8.68 -36.17 -7.94
N THR A 373 -8.42 -37.33 -8.56
CA THR A 373 -9.04 -38.60 -8.21
C THR A 373 -8.44 -39.26 -6.98
N THR A 374 -7.26 -38.84 -6.58
CA THR A 374 -6.56 -39.36 -5.40
C THR A 374 -6.25 -38.24 -4.41
N HIS A 375 -5.99 -38.64 -3.18
CA HIS A 375 -5.44 -37.72 -2.20
C HIS A 375 -3.95 -37.50 -2.50
N SER A 376 -3.62 -36.35 -3.06
CA SER A 376 -2.25 -35.97 -3.38
C SER A 376 -1.71 -35.04 -2.30
N PHE A 377 -0.49 -35.27 -1.85
CA PHE A 377 0.19 -34.44 -0.86
C PHE A 377 1.72 -34.64 -0.97
N ASN A 378 2.45 -33.76 -0.30
CA ASN A 378 3.89 -33.86 -0.19
C ASN A 378 4.28 -34.41 1.19
N CYS A 379 5.10 -35.42 1.21
CA CYS A 379 5.68 -35.97 2.43
C CYS A 379 7.21 -35.96 2.32
N ARG A 380 7.86 -35.09 3.09
CA ARG A 380 9.33 -34.92 3.13
C ARG A 380 9.99 -34.79 1.76
N GLY A 381 9.33 -34.14 0.81
CA GLY A 381 9.84 -33.93 -0.54
C GLY A 381 9.42 -34.97 -1.56
N GLU A 382 8.73 -36.04 -1.16
CA GLU A 382 8.11 -37.01 -2.07
C GLU A 382 6.63 -36.73 -2.23
N PHE A 383 6.10 -36.85 -3.45
CA PHE A 383 4.71 -36.59 -3.78
C PHE A 383 3.92 -37.89 -3.84
N PHE A 384 2.97 -38.04 -2.92
CA PHE A 384 2.12 -39.20 -2.76
C PHE A 384 0.77 -38.98 -3.41
N TYR A 385 0.23 -40.02 -4.00
CA TYR A 385 -1.09 -40.08 -4.63
C TYR A 385 -1.82 -41.30 -4.10
N CYS A 386 -2.68 -41.11 -3.10
CA CYS A 386 -3.30 -42.18 -2.34
C CYS A 386 -4.74 -42.41 -2.80
N ASN A 387 -5.10 -43.66 -3.07
CA ASN A 387 -6.46 -44.01 -3.40
C ASN A 387 -7.35 -43.96 -2.18
N THR A 388 -8.36 -43.10 -2.20
CA THR A 388 -9.26 -42.82 -1.09
C THR A 388 -10.60 -43.57 -1.19
N SER A 389 -10.77 -44.51 -2.12
CA SER A 389 -12.02 -45.26 -2.32
C SER A 389 -12.47 -46.00 -1.05
N ALA A 390 -11.52 -46.47 -0.24
CA ALA A 390 -11.83 -47.13 1.04
C ALA A 390 -12.30 -46.17 2.12
N LEU A 391 -12.01 -44.88 1.98
CA LEU A 391 -12.42 -43.85 2.97
C LEU A 391 -13.83 -43.33 2.70
N PHE A 392 -14.19 -43.17 1.44
CA PHE A 392 -15.49 -42.65 1.01
C PHE A 392 -16.37 -43.73 0.44
N ASN A 393 -16.87 -44.58 1.30
CA ASN A 393 -17.79 -45.67 0.98
C ASN A 393 -18.77 -45.92 2.13
N SER A 394 -19.70 -44.97 2.31
CA SER A 394 -20.69 -45.07 3.38
C SER A 394 -22.01 -44.43 2.99
N THR A 395 -23.12 -44.92 3.57
CA THR A 395 -24.47 -44.40 3.33
C THR A 395 -25.19 -44.17 4.63
N TYR A 396 -25.81 -43.02 4.79
CA TYR A 396 -26.54 -42.59 6.00
C TYR A 396 -28.00 -42.30 5.65
N TYR A 397 -28.92 -43.11 6.18
CA TYR A 397 -30.35 -43.02 5.91
C TYR A 397 -31.04 -41.97 6.78
N PRO A 398 -32.12 -41.33 6.32
CA PRO A 398 -32.82 -40.27 7.06
C PRO A 398 -33.28 -40.65 8.45
N ASN A 399 -33.78 -41.85 8.63
CA ASN A 399 -34.43 -42.31 9.85
C ASN A 399 -33.61 -43.32 10.68
N SER A 400 -32.33 -43.52 10.39
CA SER A 400 -31.49 -44.42 11.20
C SER A 400 -31.12 -43.71 12.51
N THR A 401 -31.76 -44.14 13.61
CA THR A 401 -31.24 -43.96 14.96
C THR A 401 -29.93 -44.75 15.09
N ASP A 402 -28.91 -44.13 15.63
CA ASP A 402 -27.52 -44.56 15.71
C ASP A 402 -27.21 -45.88 16.45
N THR A 403 -27.94 -46.94 16.17
CA THR A 403 -27.84 -48.16 16.99
C THR A 403 -27.18 -49.39 16.33
N ASN A 404 -26.63 -49.24 15.08
CA ASN A 404 -26.02 -50.40 14.45
C ASN A 404 -24.52 -50.26 14.18
N ASN A 405 -23.74 -50.02 15.22
CA ASN A 405 -22.33 -50.40 15.24
C ASN A 405 -21.89 -50.96 16.59
N THR A 406 -22.66 -51.91 17.09
CA THR A 406 -22.18 -52.82 18.15
C THR A 406 -21.51 -54.01 17.49
N GLY A 407 -20.19 -54.05 17.51
CA GLY A 407 -19.53 -55.29 17.21
C GLY A 407 -18.35 -55.26 16.29
N SER A 408 -17.33 -54.60 16.69
CA SER A 408 -15.98 -55.19 16.69
C SER A 408 -15.05 -54.21 17.42
N ASN A 409 -14.71 -54.55 18.64
CA ASN A 409 -13.56 -54.04 19.37
C ASN A 409 -12.23 -54.47 18.72
N SER A 410 -12.14 -54.38 17.40
CA SER A 410 -10.88 -54.53 16.71
C SER A 410 -10.36 -53.15 16.39
N SER A 411 -9.27 -52.78 16.95
CA SER A 411 -8.42 -51.66 16.60
C SER A 411 -7.93 -51.79 15.14
N SER A 412 -8.87 -51.87 14.20
CA SER A 412 -8.56 -52.03 12.79
C SER A 412 -8.23 -50.69 12.16
N MET A 413 -7.13 -50.69 11.44
CA MET A 413 -6.68 -49.54 10.65
C MET A 413 -7.21 -49.66 9.23
N ILE A 414 -7.61 -48.54 8.63
CA ILE A 414 -7.86 -48.47 7.19
C ILE A 414 -6.51 -48.17 6.56
N THR A 415 -6.08 -49.07 5.65
CA THR A 415 -4.87 -48.87 4.89
C THR A 415 -5.27 -48.54 3.46
N ILE A 416 -4.86 -47.33 2.99
CA ILE A 416 -5.05 -46.89 1.61
C ILE A 416 -3.75 -47.01 0.85
N PRO A 417 -3.75 -47.58 -0.38
CA PRO A 417 -2.54 -47.72 -1.15
C PRO A 417 -2.20 -46.40 -1.81
N CYS A 418 -0.91 -46.08 -1.84
CA CYS A 418 -0.39 -44.85 -2.42
C CYS A 418 0.57 -45.15 -3.55
N ARG A 419 0.56 -44.31 -4.58
CA ARG A 419 1.53 -44.27 -5.64
C ARG A 419 2.41 -43.05 -5.48
N ILE A 420 3.65 -43.11 -5.93
CA ILE A 420 4.60 -41.99 -5.84
C ILE A 420 4.92 -41.54 -7.26
N LYS A 421 4.97 -40.24 -7.45
CA LYS A 421 5.32 -39.58 -8.70
C LYS A 421 6.42 -38.56 -8.45
N GLN A 422 7.43 -38.55 -9.26
CA GLN A 422 8.54 -37.61 -9.15
C GLN A 422 8.41 -36.42 -10.09
N ILE A 423 7.85 -36.61 -11.29
CA ILE A 423 7.58 -35.52 -12.22
C ILE A 423 6.16 -35.05 -12.04
N ILE A 424 6.00 -33.82 -11.55
CA ILE A 424 4.71 -33.23 -11.19
C ILE A 424 4.50 -31.92 -11.93
N ASN A 425 3.26 -31.69 -12.33
CA ASN A 425 2.81 -30.40 -12.83
C ASN A 425 2.19 -29.63 -11.65
N MET A 426 2.93 -28.66 -11.14
CA MET A 426 2.42 -27.83 -10.05
C MET A 426 1.36 -26.88 -10.56
N TRP A 427 0.31 -26.73 -9.75
CA TRP A 427 -0.77 -25.74 -9.98
C TRP A 427 -1.52 -25.87 -11.30
N GLN A 428 -1.49 -27.06 -11.89
CA GLN A 428 -2.08 -27.30 -13.22
C GLN A 428 -1.55 -26.37 -14.32
N GLY A 429 -0.33 -25.81 -14.09
CA GLY A 429 0.34 -24.93 -15.03
C GLY A 429 0.80 -25.68 -16.28
N VAL A 430 0.38 -25.21 -17.45
CA VAL A 430 0.87 -25.75 -18.74
C VAL A 430 2.28 -25.21 -18.97
N GLY A 431 3.20 -26.11 -19.34
CA GLY A 431 4.55 -25.73 -19.74
C GLY A 431 5.62 -25.77 -18.66
N ARG A 432 5.30 -26.15 -17.43
CA ARG A 432 6.25 -26.30 -16.33
C ARG A 432 6.03 -27.60 -15.58
N ALA A 433 7.09 -28.38 -15.41
CA ALA A 433 7.09 -29.57 -14.59
C ALA A 433 8.27 -29.55 -13.63
N ILE A 434 8.07 -30.12 -12.47
CA ILE A 434 9.09 -30.22 -11.42
C ILE A 434 9.43 -31.70 -11.25
N TYR A 435 10.72 -32.00 -11.19
CA TYR A 435 11.23 -33.29 -10.77
C TYR A 435 11.59 -33.20 -9.28
N ALA A 436 10.87 -33.96 -8.47
CA ALA A 436 11.18 -34.08 -7.05
C ALA A 436 12.41 -34.96 -6.85
N SER A 437 13.50 -34.42 -6.34
CA SER A 437 14.69 -35.19 -6.04
C SER A 437 14.38 -36.33 -5.07
N PRO A 438 14.85 -37.56 -5.30
CA PRO A 438 14.55 -38.68 -4.43
C PRO A 438 15.15 -38.47 -3.03
N VAL A 439 14.44 -38.92 -2.03
CA VAL A 439 14.89 -38.92 -0.63
C VAL A 439 15.39 -40.32 -0.28
N ALA A 440 16.61 -40.38 0.26
CA ALA A 440 17.22 -41.66 0.68
C ALA A 440 16.55 -42.19 1.94
N GLY A 441 16.53 -43.53 2.07
CA GLY A 441 15.96 -44.22 3.21
C GLY A 441 14.44 -44.43 3.09
N ASN A 442 13.82 -44.91 4.16
CA ASN A 442 12.37 -44.99 4.29
C ASN A 442 11.82 -43.65 4.78
N ILE A 443 10.60 -43.35 4.42
CA ILE A 443 9.94 -42.11 4.78
C ILE A 443 8.64 -42.43 5.51
N THR A 444 8.41 -41.75 6.61
CA THR A 444 7.15 -41.74 7.32
C THR A 444 6.78 -40.33 7.71
N CYS A 445 5.58 -39.90 7.41
CA CYS A 445 5.02 -38.62 7.85
C CYS A 445 3.68 -38.82 8.54
N VAL A 446 3.47 -38.04 9.58
CA VAL A 446 2.24 -37.99 10.37
C VAL A 446 1.58 -36.66 10.13
N SER A 447 0.34 -36.68 9.73
CA SER A 447 -0.45 -35.47 9.44
C SER A 447 -1.83 -35.60 10.11
N ASN A 448 -2.47 -34.46 10.34
CA ASN A 448 -3.80 -34.39 10.88
C ASN A 448 -4.79 -33.95 9.81
N ILE A 449 -5.80 -34.74 9.56
CA ILE A 449 -6.90 -34.36 8.67
C ILE A 449 -7.81 -33.41 9.44
N THR A 450 -7.90 -32.16 8.96
CA THR A 450 -8.66 -31.08 9.61
C THR A 450 -9.86 -30.61 8.79
N GLY A 451 -9.95 -31.06 7.55
CA GLY A 451 -11.05 -30.71 6.66
C GLY A 451 -11.18 -31.62 5.48
N LEU A 452 -12.29 -31.53 4.78
CA LEU A 452 -12.59 -32.29 3.57
C LEU A 452 -13.05 -31.35 2.47
N LEU A 453 -12.68 -31.66 1.24
CA LEU A 453 -13.21 -31.02 0.04
C LEU A 453 -14.15 -31.98 -0.64
N LEU A 454 -15.41 -31.63 -0.74
CA LEU A 454 -16.46 -32.46 -1.31
C LEU A 454 -17.14 -31.77 -2.49
N THR A 455 -17.64 -32.59 -3.43
CA THR A 455 -18.51 -32.16 -4.52
C THR A 455 -19.77 -33.01 -4.49
N ARG A 456 -20.92 -32.45 -4.81
CA ARG A 456 -22.20 -33.12 -4.83
C ARG A 456 -22.53 -33.51 -6.27
N ASP A 457 -22.96 -34.74 -6.49
CA ASP A 457 -23.45 -35.20 -7.79
C ASP A 457 -24.73 -34.48 -8.16
N GLY A 458 -24.81 -34.03 -9.41
CA GLY A 458 -26.01 -33.50 -10.02
C GLY A 458 -26.67 -34.55 -10.92
N GLY A 459 -27.88 -34.28 -11.32
CA GLY A 459 -28.62 -35.09 -12.29
C GLY A 459 -30.12 -35.06 -12.07
N THR A 460 -30.89 -35.09 -13.13
CA THR A 460 -32.36 -35.05 -13.15
C THR A 460 -32.99 -36.43 -13.31
N ASN A 461 -32.39 -37.47 -12.78
CA ASN A 461 -33.01 -38.79 -12.83
C ASN A 461 -34.21 -38.83 -11.86
N ASN A 462 -35.39 -38.85 -12.41
CA ASN A 462 -36.68 -38.81 -11.70
C ASN A 462 -36.89 -39.89 -10.66
N ASN A 463 -36.04 -40.91 -10.59
CA ASN A 463 -36.14 -42.02 -9.64
C ASN A 463 -35.14 -41.95 -8.47
N THR A 464 -34.28 -40.91 -8.38
CA THR A 464 -33.24 -40.81 -7.33
C THR A 464 -33.32 -39.53 -6.49
N ASN A 465 -34.50 -38.93 -6.43
CA ASN A 465 -34.73 -37.70 -5.61
C ASN A 465 -34.54 -37.91 -4.09
N ILE A 466 -34.19 -39.11 -3.68
CA ILE A 466 -34.08 -39.48 -2.26
C ILE A 466 -32.63 -39.50 -1.78
N THR A 467 -31.65 -39.59 -2.70
CA THR A 467 -30.22 -39.76 -2.32
C THR A 467 -29.36 -38.64 -2.89
N GLU A 468 -28.58 -38.04 -2.01
CA GLU A 468 -27.52 -37.10 -2.38
C GLU A 468 -26.15 -37.80 -2.25
N THR A 469 -25.37 -37.79 -3.31
CA THR A 469 -24.04 -38.41 -3.33
C THR A 469 -22.97 -37.34 -3.25
N PHE A 470 -22.07 -37.48 -2.30
CA PHE A 470 -20.93 -36.60 -2.10
C PHE A 470 -19.65 -37.37 -2.43
N ARG A 471 -18.83 -36.73 -3.25
CA ARG A 471 -17.54 -37.28 -3.69
C ARG A 471 -16.40 -36.37 -3.28
N PRO A 472 -15.23 -36.94 -2.89
CA PRO A 472 -14.06 -36.13 -2.64
C PRO A 472 -13.65 -35.37 -3.90
N GLY A 473 -13.30 -34.13 -3.74
CA GLY A 473 -12.91 -33.24 -4.81
C GLY A 473 -11.59 -32.53 -4.50
N GLY A 474 -11.23 -31.55 -5.28
CA GLY A 474 -10.02 -30.77 -5.11
C GLY A 474 -9.50 -30.25 -6.44
N GLY A 475 -8.22 -29.91 -6.50
CA GLY A 475 -7.55 -29.40 -7.68
C GLY A 475 -7.46 -27.89 -7.74
N ASN A 476 -8.40 -27.15 -7.19
CA ASN A 476 -8.28 -25.72 -7.03
C ASN A 476 -7.64 -25.41 -5.67
N MET A 477 -6.36 -25.03 -5.66
CA MET A 477 -5.63 -24.74 -4.42
C MET A 477 -6.18 -23.53 -3.66
N LYS A 478 -6.91 -22.66 -4.32
CA LYS A 478 -7.59 -21.52 -3.66
C LYS A 478 -8.56 -21.99 -2.58
N ASP A 479 -9.20 -23.15 -2.75
CA ASP A 479 -10.11 -23.70 -1.75
C ASP A 479 -9.35 -24.13 -0.48
N ASN A 480 -8.12 -24.60 -0.62
CA ASN A 480 -7.27 -24.89 0.54
C ASN A 480 -6.97 -23.63 1.33
N TRP A 481 -6.72 -22.52 0.66
CA TRP A 481 -6.45 -21.23 1.31
C TRP A 481 -7.72 -20.62 1.90
N ARG A 482 -8.87 -20.79 1.25
CA ARG A 482 -10.17 -20.37 1.79
C ARG A 482 -10.50 -21.03 3.11
N SER A 483 -10.11 -22.27 3.29
CA SER A 483 -10.36 -23.01 4.52
C SER A 483 -9.71 -22.37 5.76
N GLU A 484 -8.64 -21.60 5.58
CA GLU A 484 -7.93 -20.91 6.66
C GLU A 484 -8.22 -19.39 6.69
N LEU A 485 -8.44 -18.77 5.53
CA LEU A 485 -8.65 -17.32 5.41
C LEU A 485 -10.13 -16.91 5.50
N TYR A 486 -11.05 -17.83 5.74
CA TYR A 486 -12.49 -17.58 5.75
C TYR A 486 -12.93 -16.54 6.78
N LYS A 487 -12.23 -16.43 7.87
CA LYS A 487 -12.54 -15.53 9.00
C LYS A 487 -11.91 -14.14 8.90
N TYR A 488 -11.12 -13.88 7.89
CA TYR A 488 -10.40 -12.62 7.73
C TYR A 488 -10.93 -11.79 6.60
N LYS A 489 -10.83 -10.47 6.76
CA LYS A 489 -11.21 -9.48 5.78
C LYS A 489 -10.26 -8.29 5.87
N VAL A 490 -9.76 -7.81 4.75
CA VAL A 490 -8.93 -6.60 4.68
C VAL A 490 -9.83 -5.39 4.46
N VAL A 491 -9.63 -4.37 5.26
CA VAL A 491 -10.33 -3.10 5.16
C VAL A 491 -9.34 -1.95 5.11
N GLU A 492 -9.74 -0.91 4.40
CA GLU A 492 -9.03 0.35 4.33
C GLU A 492 -9.57 1.30 5.39
N ILE A 493 -8.70 1.84 6.22
CA ILE A 493 -9.08 2.84 7.20
C ILE A 493 -9.25 4.19 6.52
N LYS A 494 -10.38 4.83 6.75
CA LYS A 494 -10.67 6.20 6.32
C LYS A 494 -10.72 7.12 7.52
N PRO A 495 -9.57 7.70 7.92
CA PRO A 495 -9.48 8.45 9.16
C PRO A 495 -10.12 9.83 9.10
N LEU A 496 -10.41 10.33 7.90
CA LEU A 496 -10.96 11.66 7.70
C LEU A 496 -12.49 11.64 7.80
N GLY A 497 -13.04 12.33 8.76
CA GLY A 497 -14.47 12.41 9.00
C GLY A 497 -14.95 13.85 9.13
N ILE A 498 -16.20 14.08 8.81
CA ILE A 498 -16.87 15.38 8.88
C ILE A 498 -18.13 15.23 9.68
N ALA A 499 -18.36 16.15 10.62
CA ALA A 499 -19.57 16.16 11.42
C ALA A 499 -20.00 17.59 11.79
N PRO A 500 -21.30 17.84 11.98
CA PRO A 500 -21.77 19.15 12.43
C PRO A 500 -21.51 19.36 13.92
N THR A 501 -20.97 20.53 14.28
CA THR A 501 -20.79 20.95 15.66
C THR A 501 -21.15 22.44 15.82
N PRO A 502 -21.45 22.92 17.02
CA PRO A 502 -21.67 24.35 17.27
C PRO A 502 -20.39 25.20 17.21
N ALA A 503 -19.22 24.56 17.12
CA ALA A 503 -17.95 25.27 17.08
C ALA A 503 -17.68 25.85 15.69
N LYS A 504 -17.37 27.17 15.65
CA LYS A 504 -16.99 27.89 14.43
C LYS A 504 -15.54 28.31 14.51
N ARG A 505 -14.79 28.21 13.41
CA ARG A 505 -13.42 28.75 13.31
C ARG A 505 -13.46 30.27 13.40
N ARG A 506 -12.66 30.84 14.27
CA ARG A 506 -12.46 32.28 14.43
C ARG A 506 -11.20 32.72 13.70
N VAL A 507 -11.27 33.89 13.01
CA VAL A 507 -10.16 34.43 12.22
C VAL A 507 -8.98 34.89 13.09
N VAL A 508 -9.25 35.30 14.33
CA VAL A 508 -8.23 35.65 15.31
C VAL A 508 -8.64 35.06 16.66
N GLY A 509 -7.95 34.04 17.08
CA GLY A 509 -8.14 33.44 18.41
C GLY A 509 -6.81 32.92 18.94
N ARG A 510 -6.36 33.51 20.08
CA ARG A 510 -5.33 32.89 20.89
C ARG A 510 -5.76 31.47 21.21
N GLU A 511 -5.04 30.49 20.72
CA GLU A 511 -5.28 29.08 21.06
C GLU A 511 -5.13 28.93 22.60
N LYS A 512 -6.25 28.78 23.26
CA LYS A 512 -6.24 28.18 24.59
C LYS A 512 -5.98 26.70 24.36
N ARG A 513 -4.79 26.21 24.68
CA ARG A 513 -4.53 24.79 24.84
C ARG A 513 -5.61 24.23 25.74
N ALA A 514 -6.52 23.46 25.18
CA ALA A 514 -7.38 22.59 25.97
C ALA A 514 -6.45 21.60 26.65
N VAL A 515 -6.31 21.70 27.95
CA VAL A 515 -5.66 20.70 28.79
C VAL A 515 -6.51 19.45 28.65
N GLY A 516 -5.98 18.43 27.96
CA GLY A 516 -6.66 17.19 27.71
C GLY A 516 -7.10 16.55 29.02
N VAL A 517 -8.33 16.12 29.09
CA VAL A 517 -8.86 15.28 30.15
C VAL A 517 -8.07 13.98 30.14
N VAL A 518 -7.16 13.83 31.07
CA VAL A 518 -6.46 12.57 31.36
C VAL A 518 -7.47 11.66 32.04
N GLY A 519 -8.06 10.73 31.31
CA GLY A 519 -9.06 9.81 31.84
C GLY A 519 -9.62 8.88 30.78
N ALA A 520 -9.08 8.94 29.54
CA ALA A 520 -9.47 7.98 28.52
C ALA A 520 -8.96 6.60 28.91
N MET A 521 -9.87 5.65 29.11
CA MET A 521 -9.56 4.22 29.05
C MET A 521 -8.67 4.00 27.85
N ILE A 522 -7.58 3.25 28.03
CA ILE A 522 -6.70 2.84 26.92
C ILE A 522 -7.47 1.86 26.06
N LEU A 523 -8.30 2.38 25.16
CA LEU A 523 -8.94 1.61 24.11
C LEU A 523 -7.93 1.46 22.97
N GLY A 524 -7.79 0.22 22.48
CA GLY A 524 -6.90 -0.07 21.37
C GLY A 524 -7.40 0.47 20.03
N PHE A 525 -6.61 0.24 18.98
CA PHE A 525 -6.93 0.63 17.61
C PHE A 525 -8.31 0.14 17.16
N LEU A 526 -9.14 1.04 16.64
CA LEU A 526 -10.56 0.80 16.26
C LEU A 526 -11.48 0.32 17.39
N GLY A 527 -11.02 0.29 18.63
CA GLY A 527 -11.81 -0.21 19.75
C GLY A 527 -13.11 0.55 20.02
N THR A 528 -13.24 1.77 19.55
CA THR A 528 -14.44 2.61 19.66
C THR A 528 -15.33 2.61 18.43
N ALA A 529 -15.06 1.75 17.43
CA ALA A 529 -15.81 1.73 16.17
C ALA A 529 -17.32 1.43 16.36
N GLY A 530 -17.67 0.64 17.35
CA GLY A 530 -19.07 0.35 17.72
C GLY A 530 -19.68 1.34 18.72
N SER A 531 -18.92 2.30 19.20
CA SER A 531 -19.37 3.34 20.13
C SER A 531 -20.03 4.49 19.39
N THR A 532 -20.80 5.32 20.12
CA THR A 532 -21.37 6.54 19.55
C THR A 532 -20.26 7.50 19.11
N MET A 533 -20.57 8.37 18.15
CA MET A 533 -19.61 9.34 17.61
C MET A 533 -19.00 10.21 18.74
N GLY A 534 -19.80 10.62 19.71
CA GLY A 534 -19.33 11.40 20.86
C GLY A 534 -18.32 10.66 21.73
N ALA A 535 -18.57 9.39 22.00
CA ALA A 535 -17.63 8.55 22.76
C ALA A 535 -16.35 8.24 21.97
N ALA A 536 -16.48 7.99 20.67
CA ALA A 536 -15.36 7.69 19.79
C ALA A 536 -14.46 8.91 19.53
N ALA A 537 -14.98 10.14 19.61
CA ALA A 537 -14.22 11.36 19.40
C ALA A 537 -13.08 11.57 20.43
N VAL A 538 -13.18 10.93 21.59
CA VAL A 538 -12.15 11.00 22.64
C VAL A 538 -10.90 10.19 22.28
N THR A 539 -11.02 9.20 21.41
CA THR A 539 -9.95 8.24 21.06
C THR A 539 -9.37 8.42 19.65
N LEU A 540 -9.58 9.57 19.02
CA LEU A 540 -9.05 9.88 17.67
C LEU A 540 -7.52 9.76 17.59
N THR A 541 -6.82 10.04 18.68
CA THR A 541 -5.36 9.95 18.77
C THR A 541 -4.84 8.53 18.54
N VAL A 542 -5.59 7.50 18.91
CA VAL A 542 -5.19 6.10 18.78
C VAL A 542 -5.05 5.73 17.32
N GLN A 543 -6.07 6.01 16.49
CA GLN A 543 -6.06 5.72 15.06
C GLN A 543 -5.03 6.57 14.32
N ALA A 544 -4.93 7.86 14.64
CA ALA A 544 -3.95 8.75 14.05
C ALA A 544 -2.50 8.35 14.37
N ARG A 545 -2.23 7.96 15.61
CA ARG A 545 -0.91 7.46 16.03
C ARG A 545 -0.57 6.14 15.36
N GLN A 546 -1.52 5.23 15.23
CA GLN A 546 -1.30 3.94 14.58
C GLN A 546 -0.91 4.11 13.11
N LEU A 547 -1.56 5.00 12.39
CA LEU A 547 -1.19 5.34 11.01
C LEU A 547 0.25 5.90 10.96
N LEU A 548 0.59 6.85 11.82
CA LEU A 548 1.90 7.48 11.85
C LEU A 548 2.99 6.51 12.32
N SER A 549 2.77 5.73 13.38
CA SER A 549 3.73 4.76 13.89
C SER A 549 3.99 3.64 12.88
N GLY A 550 2.97 3.17 12.16
CA GLY A 550 3.12 2.22 11.08
C GLY A 550 4.03 2.73 9.95
N ILE A 551 3.87 3.99 9.55
CA ILE A 551 4.72 4.62 8.53
C ILE A 551 6.16 4.77 9.03
N VAL A 552 6.38 5.28 10.24
CA VAL A 552 7.72 5.46 10.82
C VAL A 552 8.43 4.12 11.00
N GLN A 553 7.75 3.09 11.49
CA GLN A 553 8.30 1.75 11.69
C GLN A 553 8.68 1.10 10.35
N GLN A 554 7.86 1.29 9.32
CA GLN A 554 8.17 0.85 7.97
C GLN A 554 9.41 1.56 7.39
N GLN A 555 9.59 2.85 7.64
CA GLN A 555 10.78 3.59 7.20
C GLN A 555 12.05 3.11 7.89
N SER A 556 12.02 2.86 9.21
CA SER A 556 13.18 2.36 9.94
C SER A 556 13.60 0.96 9.48
N ASN A 557 12.63 0.10 9.21
CA ASN A 557 12.87 -1.23 8.66
C ASN A 557 13.39 -1.19 7.23
N LEU A 558 12.98 -0.19 6.43
CA LEU A 558 13.51 0.04 5.08
C LEU A 558 14.99 0.39 5.12
N LEU A 559 15.41 1.30 5.99
CA LEU A 559 16.82 1.68 6.14
C LEU A 559 17.68 0.48 6.52
N ARG A 560 17.22 -0.33 7.49
CA ARG A 560 17.90 -1.57 7.89
C ARG A 560 17.96 -2.59 6.76
N ALA A 561 16.87 -2.74 6.00
CA ALA A 561 16.82 -3.65 4.87
C ALA A 561 17.73 -3.19 3.72
N ILE A 562 17.81 -1.90 3.44
CA ILE A 562 18.72 -1.32 2.43
C ILE A 562 20.17 -1.51 2.88
N GLU A 563 20.50 -1.28 4.14
CA GLU A 563 21.83 -1.52 4.68
C GLU A 563 22.22 -3.00 4.60
N ALA A 564 21.31 -3.93 4.88
CA ALA A 564 21.54 -5.36 4.76
C ALA A 564 21.60 -5.85 3.30
N GLN A 565 20.92 -5.16 2.38
CA GLN A 565 20.82 -5.55 0.96
C GLN A 565 21.89 -4.93 0.06
N GLN A 566 22.79 -4.09 0.55
CA GLN A 566 23.91 -3.59 -0.26
C GLN A 566 24.79 -4.72 -0.81
N HIS A 567 24.63 -5.94 -0.32
CA HIS A 567 25.35 -7.12 -0.79
C HIS A 567 24.57 -8.07 -1.71
N MET A 568 23.25 -7.92 -1.89
CA MET A 568 22.48 -8.79 -2.81
C MET A 568 21.34 -8.03 -3.48
N LEU A 569 21.55 -7.63 -4.71
CA LEU A 569 20.59 -7.01 -5.65
C LEU A 569 19.53 -7.99 -6.18
N GLN A 570 18.99 -8.89 -5.36
CA GLN A 570 17.84 -9.70 -5.74
C GLN A 570 16.60 -9.17 -5.00
N LEU A 571 15.83 -8.37 -5.71
CA LEU A 571 14.48 -8.01 -5.29
C LEU A 571 13.63 -9.29 -5.29
N THR A 572 13.41 -9.86 -4.12
CA THR A 572 12.48 -10.98 -3.96
C THR A 572 11.05 -10.52 -4.20
N VAL A 573 10.14 -11.45 -4.51
CA VAL A 573 8.69 -11.16 -4.66
C VAL A 573 8.16 -10.40 -3.44
N TRP A 574 8.49 -10.86 -2.25
CA TRP A 574 8.09 -10.22 -1.00
C TRP A 574 8.72 -8.85 -0.78
N GLY A 575 9.97 -8.66 -1.21
CA GLY A 575 10.65 -7.37 -1.12
C GLY A 575 9.98 -6.30 -1.96
N ILE A 576 9.59 -6.63 -3.20
CA ILE A 576 8.85 -5.73 -4.09
C ILE A 576 7.49 -5.38 -3.49
N LYS A 577 6.76 -6.36 -2.97
CA LYS A 577 5.46 -6.16 -2.34
C LYS A 577 5.55 -5.27 -1.10
N GLN A 578 6.55 -5.45 -0.26
CA GLN A 578 6.79 -4.59 0.88
C GLN A 578 7.06 -3.15 0.48
N LEU A 579 7.86 -2.92 -0.58
CA LEU A 579 8.11 -1.58 -1.11
C LEU A 579 6.83 -0.94 -1.64
N GLN A 580 6.03 -1.66 -2.40
CA GLN A 580 4.74 -1.17 -2.90
C GLN A 580 3.79 -0.79 -1.76
N ALA A 581 3.68 -1.63 -0.73
CA ALA A 581 2.85 -1.35 0.44
C ALA A 581 3.30 -0.09 1.19
N ARG A 582 4.61 0.11 1.34
CA ARG A 582 5.19 1.28 2.00
C ARG A 582 4.94 2.57 1.22
N VAL A 583 5.17 2.54 -0.09
CA VAL A 583 4.92 3.70 -0.96
C VAL A 583 3.44 4.08 -0.92
N LEU A 584 2.55 3.10 -1.02
CA LEU A 584 1.11 3.32 -0.94
C LEU A 584 0.68 3.93 0.39
N ALA A 585 1.24 3.45 1.51
CA ALA A 585 0.94 3.98 2.83
C ALA A 585 1.37 5.45 2.99
N ILE A 586 2.55 5.79 2.49
CA ILE A 586 3.07 7.17 2.51
C ILE A 586 2.22 8.06 1.60
N GLU A 587 1.90 7.61 0.40
CA GLU A 587 1.08 8.35 -0.56
C GLU A 587 -0.29 8.71 0.04
N ARG A 588 -0.98 7.75 0.62
CA ARG A 588 -2.28 7.98 1.27
C ARG A 588 -2.20 8.91 2.47
N TYR A 589 -1.18 8.75 3.30
CA TYR A 589 -0.97 9.66 4.43
C TYR A 589 -0.73 11.09 3.96
N LEU A 590 0.09 11.26 2.92
CA LEU A 590 0.36 12.58 2.35
C LEU A 590 -0.87 13.19 1.68
N GLU A 591 -1.69 12.39 1.01
CA GLU A 591 -2.96 12.83 0.45
C GLU A 591 -3.91 13.37 1.53
N ASP A 592 -4.08 12.63 2.62
CA ASP A 592 -4.88 13.08 3.76
C ASP A 592 -4.31 14.35 4.40
N GLN A 593 -2.99 14.44 4.59
CA GLN A 593 -2.33 15.63 5.13
C GLN A 593 -2.42 16.82 4.18
N GLN A 594 -2.40 16.60 2.88
CA GLN A 594 -2.59 17.63 1.88
C GLN A 594 -3.99 18.22 1.95
N LEU A 595 -5.02 17.38 2.04
CA LEU A 595 -6.40 17.84 2.22
C LEU A 595 -6.57 18.64 3.52
N LEU A 596 -6.03 18.15 4.61
CA LEU A 596 -6.05 18.86 5.89
C LEU A 596 -5.30 20.21 5.79
N GLY A 597 -4.21 20.25 5.06
CA GLY A 597 -3.45 21.47 4.79
C GLY A 597 -4.25 22.50 3.99
N ILE A 598 -4.91 22.07 2.91
CA ILE A 598 -5.78 22.91 2.08
C ILE A 598 -6.92 23.51 2.89
N TRP A 599 -7.46 22.78 3.87
CA TRP A 599 -8.53 23.26 4.75
C TRP A 599 -8.05 24.05 5.98
N GLY A 600 -6.74 24.27 6.11
CA GLY A 600 -6.15 24.94 7.27
C GLY A 600 -6.26 24.14 8.57
N CYS A 601 -6.31 22.82 8.47
CA CYS A 601 -6.44 21.87 9.58
C CYS A 601 -5.16 21.04 9.83
N SER A 602 -4.04 21.46 9.27
CA SER A 602 -2.76 20.74 9.41
C SER A 602 -2.38 20.56 10.88
N GLY A 603 -2.04 19.33 11.25
CA GLY A 603 -1.62 18.96 12.61
C GLY A 603 -2.74 18.98 13.68
N LYS A 604 -3.99 19.13 13.28
CA LYS A 604 -5.14 19.09 14.19
C LYS A 604 -5.93 17.81 14.02
N LEU A 605 -6.32 17.19 15.13
CA LEU A 605 -7.22 16.01 15.11
C LEU A 605 -8.69 16.43 15.01
N ILE A 606 -9.05 17.55 15.62
CA ILE A 606 -10.37 18.16 15.56
C ILE A 606 -10.19 19.59 15.08
N CYS A 607 -10.81 19.92 13.96
CA CYS A 607 -10.66 21.22 13.33
C CYS A 607 -12.03 21.81 12.97
N PRO A 608 -12.54 22.73 13.79
CA PRO A 608 -13.72 23.52 13.43
C PRO A 608 -13.46 24.36 12.20
N THR A 609 -14.47 24.53 11.34
CA THR A 609 -14.38 25.35 10.13
C THR A 609 -15.39 26.48 10.14
N ALA A 610 -15.34 27.34 9.15
CA ALA A 610 -16.28 28.44 8.94
C ALA A 610 -17.40 28.08 7.95
N VAL A 611 -17.47 26.83 7.48
CA VAL A 611 -18.53 26.35 6.60
C VAL A 611 -19.78 26.03 7.40
N PRO A 612 -20.95 26.67 7.12
CA PRO A 612 -22.18 26.34 7.81
C PRO A 612 -22.69 24.96 7.37
N TRP A 613 -23.26 24.23 8.32
CA TRP A 613 -23.91 22.97 8.03
C TRP A 613 -25.22 23.17 7.28
N ASN A 614 -25.40 22.49 6.17
CA ASN A 614 -26.65 22.56 5.43
C ASN A 614 -27.60 21.43 5.87
N ALA A 615 -28.83 21.77 6.23
CA ALA A 615 -29.82 20.79 6.61
C ALA A 615 -30.20 19.79 5.51
N SER A 616 -29.91 20.11 4.25
CA SER A 616 -30.10 19.17 3.13
C SER A 616 -29.15 17.99 3.15
N TRP A 617 -28.00 18.10 3.82
CA TRP A 617 -27.01 17.01 3.96
C TRP A 617 -27.45 15.99 5.01
N SER A 618 -27.99 16.48 6.12
CA SER A 618 -28.67 15.71 7.15
C SER A 618 -29.48 16.65 8.00
N ASN A 619 -30.75 16.29 8.24
CA ASN A 619 -31.69 17.04 9.06
C ASN A 619 -31.75 16.54 10.50
N LYS A 620 -30.95 15.54 10.85
CA LYS A 620 -30.86 14.99 12.20
C LYS A 620 -30.35 16.04 13.19
N SER A 621 -30.86 15.97 14.40
CA SER A 621 -30.39 16.83 15.48
C SER A 621 -28.95 16.47 15.90
N GLN A 622 -28.27 17.43 16.53
CA GLN A 622 -26.92 17.18 17.02
C GLN A 622 -26.91 16.02 18.06
N GLU A 623 -27.92 15.96 18.91
CA GLU A 623 -28.03 14.88 19.92
C GLU A 623 -28.20 13.52 19.29
N GLU A 624 -28.98 13.41 18.23
CA GLU A 624 -29.16 12.16 17.48
C GLU A 624 -27.87 11.74 16.79
N ILE A 625 -27.14 12.67 16.16
CA ILE A 625 -25.88 12.36 15.46
C ILE A 625 -24.81 11.89 16.44
N TRP A 626 -24.60 12.63 17.51
CA TRP A 626 -23.50 12.40 18.46
C TRP A 626 -23.85 11.37 19.55
N GLY A 627 -25.11 11.18 19.87
CA GLY A 627 -25.55 10.30 20.93
C GLY A 627 -26.01 8.92 20.52
N SER A 628 -26.42 8.71 19.27
CA SER A 628 -26.99 7.43 18.82
C SER A 628 -26.25 6.78 17.64
N LEU A 629 -25.63 7.56 16.78
CA LEU A 629 -24.94 7.03 15.60
C LEU A 629 -23.48 6.69 15.88
N THR A 630 -23.00 5.65 15.21
CA THR A 630 -21.56 5.37 15.08
C THR A 630 -20.98 6.15 13.90
N TRP A 631 -19.65 6.32 13.87
CA TRP A 631 -18.96 6.98 12.76
C TRP A 631 -19.17 6.27 11.42
N MET A 632 -19.27 4.94 11.43
CA MET A 632 -19.53 4.13 10.22
C MET A 632 -20.92 4.43 9.63
N GLU A 633 -21.95 4.50 10.49
CA GLU A 633 -23.33 4.80 10.07
C GLU A 633 -23.43 6.24 9.56
N TRP A 634 -22.81 7.18 10.26
CA TRP A 634 -22.76 8.57 9.85
C TRP A 634 -22.06 8.77 8.51
N ASP A 635 -20.92 8.12 8.30
CA ASP A 635 -20.17 8.19 7.04
C ASP A 635 -21.03 7.70 5.86
N ARG A 636 -21.81 6.64 6.04
CA ARG A 636 -22.76 6.16 5.01
C ARG A 636 -23.83 7.17 4.68
N GLU A 637 -24.36 7.86 5.69
CA GLU A 637 -25.41 8.88 5.48
C GLU A 637 -24.92 10.09 4.70
N ILE A 638 -23.71 10.56 4.97
CA ILE A 638 -23.16 11.77 4.32
C ILE A 638 -22.28 11.47 3.09
N SER A 639 -22.10 10.22 2.71
CA SER A 639 -21.20 9.82 1.63
C SER A 639 -21.46 10.54 0.31
N ASN A 640 -22.71 10.79 -0.02
CA ASN A 640 -23.13 11.49 -1.24
C ASN A 640 -22.78 12.99 -1.23
N TYR A 641 -22.60 13.58 -0.06
CA TYR A 641 -22.33 15.01 0.12
C TYR A 641 -20.87 15.31 0.45
N THR A 642 -20.06 14.31 0.68
CA THR A 642 -18.66 14.47 1.13
C THR A 642 -17.85 15.31 0.16
N ASN A 643 -17.95 15.08 -1.14
CA ASN A 643 -17.21 15.84 -2.15
C ASN A 643 -17.65 17.30 -2.23
N ILE A 644 -18.94 17.55 -2.04
CA ILE A 644 -19.50 18.90 -2.01
C ILE A 644 -18.94 19.64 -0.79
N ILE A 645 -18.93 19.00 0.33
CA ILE A 645 -18.41 19.56 1.60
C ILE A 645 -16.91 19.84 1.48
N TYR A 646 -16.13 18.95 0.87
CA TYR A 646 -14.71 19.14 0.63
C TYR A 646 -14.43 20.37 -0.25
N GLY A 647 -15.19 20.54 -1.32
CA GLY A 647 -15.10 21.73 -2.17
C GLY A 647 -15.47 23.04 -1.45
N LEU A 648 -16.45 23.00 -0.55
CA LEU A 648 -16.80 24.15 0.28
C LEU A 648 -15.73 24.47 1.32
N LEU A 649 -15.09 23.47 1.91
CA LEU A 649 -14.00 23.64 2.85
C LEU A 649 -12.79 24.32 2.19
N GLU A 650 -12.43 23.90 1.00
CA GLU A 650 -11.35 24.50 0.23
C GLU A 650 -11.65 25.98 -0.11
N LYS A 651 -12.86 26.27 -0.62
CA LYS A 651 -13.27 27.64 -0.92
C LYS A 651 -13.29 28.53 0.32
N SER A 652 -13.78 28.01 1.44
CA SER A 652 -13.83 28.75 2.72
C SER A 652 -12.43 29.07 3.24
N GLN A 653 -11.49 28.13 3.12
CA GLN A 653 -10.11 28.36 3.54
C GLN A 653 -9.39 29.39 2.64
N THR A 654 -9.59 29.32 1.35
CA THR A 654 -9.03 30.29 0.41
C THR A 654 -9.55 31.71 0.70
N GLN A 655 -10.85 31.83 0.98
CA GLN A 655 -11.44 33.11 1.37
C GLN A 655 -10.92 33.61 2.73
N GLN A 656 -10.73 32.71 3.69
CA GLN A 656 -10.16 33.06 4.99
C GLN A 656 -8.73 33.54 4.89
N GLU A 657 -7.88 32.88 4.11
CA GLU A 657 -6.51 33.33 3.86
C GLU A 657 -6.45 34.67 3.16
N GLN A 658 -7.36 34.92 2.21
CA GLN A 658 -7.51 36.22 1.58
C GLN A 658 -7.87 37.30 2.62
N ASN A 659 -8.86 37.02 3.46
CA ASN A 659 -9.29 37.93 4.51
C ASN A 659 -8.19 38.18 5.55
N GLU A 660 -7.40 37.18 5.90
CA GLU A 660 -6.24 37.33 6.81
C GLU A 660 -5.14 38.19 6.17
N LYS A 661 -4.85 37.98 4.89
CA LYS A 661 -3.91 38.84 4.17
C LYS A 661 -4.39 40.30 4.11
N ASP A 662 -5.68 40.49 3.88
CA ASP A 662 -6.27 41.84 3.85
C ASP A 662 -6.25 42.49 5.24
N LEU A 663 -6.50 41.74 6.29
CA LEU A 663 -6.39 42.21 7.68
C LEU A 663 -4.94 42.53 8.09
N LEU A 664 -3.99 41.68 7.71
CA LEU A 664 -2.58 41.93 7.93
C LEU A 664 -2.08 43.16 7.14
N ALA A 665 -2.57 43.34 5.93
CA ALA A 665 -2.34 44.56 5.17
C ALA A 665 -2.88 45.78 5.90
N LEU A 666 -4.10 45.71 6.45
CA LEU A 666 -4.69 46.80 7.28
C LEU A 666 -3.91 47.05 8.55
N ASP A 667 -3.44 46.03 9.23
CA ASP A 667 -2.58 46.19 10.44
C ASP A 667 -1.21 46.75 10.09
N SER A 668 -0.63 46.40 8.96
CA SER A 668 0.59 47.02 8.44
C SER A 668 0.37 48.51 8.16
N TRP A 669 -0.79 48.88 7.62
CA TRP A 669 -1.17 50.28 7.46
C TRP A 669 -1.36 50.99 8.82
N LYS A 670 -1.98 50.34 9.80
CA LYS A 670 -2.08 50.88 11.15
C LYS A 670 -0.73 51.08 11.81
N ASN A 671 0.19 50.18 11.65
CA ASN A 671 1.56 50.29 12.12
C ASN A 671 2.33 51.38 11.36
N LEU A 672 2.10 51.55 10.05
CA LEU A 672 2.60 52.69 9.28
C LEU A 672 2.01 54.01 9.81
N TRP A 673 0.72 54.08 10.13
CA TRP A 673 0.11 55.30 10.72
C TRP A 673 0.60 55.55 12.14
N ASN A 674 0.90 54.57 12.96
CA ASN A 674 1.52 54.69 14.27
C ASN A 674 3.01 55.09 14.18
N TRP A 675 3.70 54.68 13.12
CA TRP A 675 5.07 55.11 12.85
C TRP A 675 5.10 56.53 12.30
N PHE A 676 4.05 57.03 11.66
CA PHE A 676 3.76 58.40 11.29
C PHE A 676 3.13 59.16 12.48
N SER A 677 3.75 59.14 13.70
CA SER A 677 3.38 60.13 14.69
C SER A 677 3.64 61.51 14.09
N ILE A 678 2.61 62.34 14.05
CA ILE A 678 2.58 63.66 13.37
C ILE A 678 3.78 64.57 13.78
N THR A 679 4.31 64.35 14.98
CA THR A 679 5.46 65.07 15.50
C THR A 679 6.81 64.65 14.91
N GLN A 680 6.98 63.35 14.57
CA GLN A 680 8.20 62.88 13.92
C GLN A 680 8.17 63.16 12.42
N TRP A 681 6.99 63.07 11.81
CA TRP A 681 6.82 63.29 10.37
C TRP A 681 7.09 64.76 10.00
N LEU A 682 6.65 65.70 10.81
CA LEU A 682 7.01 67.12 10.65
C LEU A 682 8.52 67.38 10.76
N TRP A 683 9.25 66.61 11.57
CA TRP A 683 10.68 66.71 11.67
C TRP A 683 11.39 66.18 10.43
N TYR A 684 10.95 65.05 9.90
CA TYR A 684 11.50 64.50 8.66
C TYR A 684 11.17 65.35 7.43
N ILE A 685 9.97 65.91 7.34
CA ILE A 685 9.60 66.87 6.32
C ILE A 685 10.47 68.14 6.39
N LYS A 686 10.72 68.66 7.58
CA LYS A 686 11.61 69.78 7.83
C LYS A 686 13.04 69.50 7.35
N ILE A 687 13.57 68.32 7.63
CA ILE A 687 14.89 67.89 7.13
C ILE A 687 14.88 67.71 5.62
N PHE A 688 13.85 67.08 5.04
CA PHE A 688 13.75 66.90 3.62
C PHE A 688 13.63 68.23 2.88
N ILE A 689 12.84 69.18 3.36
CA ILE A 689 12.73 70.50 2.78
C ILE A 689 14.07 71.30 2.94
N MET A 690 14.78 71.13 4.06
CA MET A 690 16.10 71.75 4.24
C MET A 690 17.13 71.15 3.24
N ILE A 691 17.13 69.85 3.07
CA ILE A 691 18.06 69.20 2.15
C ILE A 691 17.75 69.61 0.68
N VAL A 692 16.48 69.50 0.29
CA VAL A 692 16.04 69.87 -1.08
C VAL A 692 16.22 71.38 -1.30
N GLY A 693 15.86 72.19 -0.33
CA GLY A 693 16.05 73.65 -0.37
C GLY A 693 17.53 73.99 -0.44
N GLY A 694 18.39 73.29 0.33
CA GLY A 694 19.84 73.44 0.29
C GLY A 694 20.46 73.04 -1.05
N LEU A 695 19.98 71.91 -1.62
CA LEU A 695 20.44 71.50 -2.97
C LEU A 695 19.98 72.45 -4.09
N ILE A 696 18.73 72.92 -3.99
CA ILE A 696 18.23 73.94 -4.93
C ILE A 696 18.99 75.26 -4.75
N GLY A 697 19.23 75.67 -3.51
CA GLY A 697 20.02 76.85 -3.17
C GLY A 697 21.46 76.77 -3.73
N LEU A 698 22.11 75.61 -3.52
CA LEU A 698 23.43 75.33 -4.11
C LEU A 698 23.42 75.37 -5.65
N ARG A 699 22.40 74.82 -6.30
CA ARG A 699 22.25 74.92 -7.75
C ARG A 699 22.03 76.34 -8.22
N ILE A 700 21.19 77.10 -7.50
CA ILE A 700 21.03 78.55 -7.83
C ILE A 700 22.33 79.32 -7.61
N ILE A 701 23.07 79.06 -6.53
CA ILE A 701 24.42 79.67 -6.29
C ILE A 701 25.37 79.26 -7.39
N PHE A 702 25.44 78.01 -7.79
CA PHE A 702 26.24 77.53 -8.90
C PHE A 702 25.82 78.17 -10.28
N ALA A 703 24.51 78.29 -10.52
CA ALA A 703 23.98 78.98 -11.67
C ALA A 703 24.32 80.44 -11.66
N VAL A 704 24.17 81.14 -10.53
CA VAL A 704 24.55 82.54 -10.37
C VAL A 704 26.07 82.74 -10.50
N LEU A 705 26.89 81.89 -9.87
CA LEU A 705 28.34 81.86 -10.02
C LEU A 705 28.76 81.56 -11.47
N SER A 706 28.08 80.72 -12.17
CA SER A 706 28.28 80.46 -13.61
C SER A 706 27.93 81.66 -14.48
N ILE A 707 26.86 82.40 -14.15
CA ILE A 707 26.45 83.62 -14.79
C ILE A 707 27.44 84.75 -14.49
N VAL A 708 27.83 84.92 -13.18
CA VAL A 708 28.81 85.92 -12.80
C VAL A 708 30.20 85.62 -13.45
N ASN A 709 30.58 84.34 -13.57
CA ASN A 709 31.80 83.93 -14.22
C ASN A 709 31.71 84.13 -15.71
N ARG A 710 30.57 84.04 -16.32
CA ARG A 710 30.30 84.40 -17.72
C ARG A 710 30.27 85.89 -17.92
N VAL A 711 29.81 86.69 -16.99
CA VAL A 711 29.87 88.18 -17.07
C VAL A 711 31.28 88.69 -16.76
N ARG A 712 32.06 87.99 -15.97
CA ARG A 712 33.49 88.37 -15.69
C ARG A 712 34.47 88.01 -16.77
N GLN A 713 34.14 87.07 -17.66
CA GLN A 713 34.87 86.78 -18.89
C GLN A 713 34.19 87.55 -20.02
N GLY A 714 34.54 88.85 -20.08
CA GLY A 714 34.11 89.89 -21.02
C GLY A 714 33.72 89.38 -22.40
N TYR A 715 32.61 89.91 -22.78
CA TYR A 715 32.22 90.19 -24.19
C TYR A 715 33.24 89.88 -25.28
N SER A 716 32.89 88.91 -26.09
CA SER A 716 33.23 88.95 -27.49
C SER A 716 32.20 88.11 -28.28
N PRO A 717 31.71 88.70 -29.38
CA PRO A 717 30.61 88.15 -30.15
C PRO A 717 31.03 87.21 -31.23
N LEU A 718 30.14 86.33 -31.55
CA LEU A 718 29.93 85.69 -32.86
C LEU A 718 31.18 85.34 -33.66
N SER A 719 31.41 84.06 -33.87
CA SER A 719 31.63 83.54 -35.21
C SER A 719 31.30 82.03 -35.30
N PHE A 720 30.47 81.80 -36.23
CA PHE A 720 30.32 80.50 -36.92
C PHE A 720 31.67 80.05 -37.42
N GLN A 721 31.97 78.75 -37.24
CA GLN A 721 32.54 77.93 -38.32
C GLN A 721 32.65 76.48 -37.92
N THR A 722 31.86 75.76 -38.63
CA THR A 722 32.13 74.43 -39.15
C THR A 722 33.62 74.08 -39.26
N LEU A 723 33.96 72.86 -38.90
CA LEU A 723 34.90 72.03 -39.71
C LEU A 723 34.85 70.56 -39.14
N ILE A 724 34.35 69.68 -39.92
CA ILE A 724 34.68 68.34 -40.21
C ILE A 724 36.09 68.35 -40.82
N PRO A 725 36.95 67.32 -40.85
CA PRO A 725 36.65 65.92 -41.05
C PRO A 725 37.66 64.88 -40.53
N HIS A 726 37.44 63.69 -40.88
CA HIS A 726 38.21 62.57 -41.49
C HIS A 726 38.19 61.29 -40.58
N GLN A 727 37.46 60.41 -41.11
CA GLN A 727 37.73 59.24 -42.01
C GLN A 727 38.41 58.08 -41.31
N ARG A 728 37.81 56.92 -41.30
CA ARG A 728 37.92 55.90 -42.38
C ARG A 728 36.95 54.75 -42.20
N GLU A 729 36.27 54.57 -43.26
CA GLU A 729 35.54 53.42 -43.76
C GLU A 729 36.37 52.09 -43.83
N PRO A 730 35.92 50.92 -44.37
CA PRO A 730 34.64 50.69 -45.10
C PRO A 730 33.96 49.33 -44.92
N ASP A 731 32.83 49.24 -45.50
CA ASP A 731 32.20 48.29 -46.43
C ASP A 731 31.17 47.30 -45.79
N ARG A 732 30.03 47.09 -46.29
CA ARG A 732 29.38 47.08 -47.63
C ARG A 732 27.88 46.80 -47.45
N LEU A 733 27.11 47.45 -48.30
CA LEU A 733 25.96 47.02 -49.12
C LEU A 733 24.79 46.30 -48.45
N GLY A 734 23.57 46.67 -48.64
CA GLY A 734 22.84 47.35 -49.70
C GLY A 734 21.36 47.33 -49.50
N ARG A 735 20.76 48.30 -50.07
CA ARG A 735 19.47 48.52 -50.82
C ARG A 735 18.23 48.77 -50.01
N ILE A 736 17.75 50.02 -50.00
CA ILE A 736 16.80 50.73 -50.91
C ILE A 736 15.40 50.07 -50.91
N GLU A 737 14.35 50.76 -50.54
CA GLU A 737 13.52 51.80 -51.14
C GLU A 737 12.50 52.26 -50.09
N GLU A 738 12.34 53.55 -49.92
CA GLU A 738 11.32 54.52 -50.38
C GLU A 738 9.88 54.18 -49.96
N GLU A 739 9.03 55.01 -49.44
CA GLU A 739 8.72 56.45 -49.66
C GLU A 739 7.71 56.92 -48.60
N GLY A 740 7.69 58.20 -48.30
CA GLY A 740 6.48 58.96 -48.16
C GLY A 740 6.07 59.50 -46.79
N GLY A 741 6.49 60.69 -46.50
CA GLY A 741 5.64 61.88 -46.28
C GLY A 741 4.95 62.07 -44.90
N GLU A 742 5.53 62.99 -44.10
CA GLU A 742 4.87 64.14 -43.41
C GLU A 742 4.19 63.91 -42.04
N PRO A 743 4.03 65.00 -41.26
CA PRO A 743 5.01 65.82 -40.57
C PRO A 743 4.70 66.04 -39.05
N ASP A 744 5.66 66.53 -38.38
CA ASP A 744 5.60 67.45 -37.22
C ASP A 744 4.42 67.36 -36.22
N ARG A 745 4.54 66.44 -35.29
CA ARG A 745 3.97 66.56 -33.91
C ARG A 745 4.72 65.75 -32.81
N ASP A 746 5.79 65.13 -33.17
CA ASP A 746 6.48 64.16 -32.25
C ASP A 746 7.66 64.72 -31.46
N ARG A 747 8.01 66.02 -31.66
CA ARG A 747 9.21 66.56 -30.98
C ARG A 747 9.06 66.81 -29.48
N SER A 748 7.83 67.09 -28.96
CA SER A 748 7.64 67.37 -27.55
C SER A 748 7.51 66.07 -26.70
N ILE A 749 7.01 65.01 -27.30
CA ILE A 749 6.82 63.72 -26.60
C ILE A 749 8.14 62.93 -26.53
N ARG A 750 9.02 63.05 -27.51
CA ARG A 750 10.34 62.41 -27.51
C ARG A 750 11.27 63.00 -26.47
N LEU A 751 11.19 64.30 -26.16
CA LEU A 751 12.02 64.94 -25.13
C LEU A 751 11.64 64.48 -23.70
N VAL A 752 10.35 64.28 -23.44
CA VAL A 752 9.89 63.79 -22.11
C VAL A 752 10.19 62.29 -21.93
N ASN A 753 9.98 61.49 -22.96
CA ASN A 753 10.30 60.04 -22.90
C ASN A 753 11.82 59.80 -22.86
N GLY A 754 12.63 60.61 -23.54
CA GLY A 754 14.08 60.48 -23.44
C GLY A 754 14.66 60.92 -22.08
N PHE A 755 14.02 61.89 -21.40
CA PHE A 755 14.43 62.32 -20.09
C PHE A 755 14.08 61.31 -19.01
N LEU A 756 12.89 60.70 -19.11
CA LEU A 756 12.48 59.63 -18.20
C LEU A 756 13.34 58.37 -18.38
N ALA A 757 13.66 58.01 -19.63
CA ALA A 757 14.52 56.86 -19.90
C ALA A 757 15.94 57.06 -19.38
N LEU A 758 16.51 58.25 -19.55
CA LEU A 758 17.82 58.61 -19.00
C LEU A 758 17.80 58.60 -17.45
N PHE A 759 16.72 59.11 -16.84
CA PHE A 759 16.57 59.07 -15.38
C PHE A 759 16.48 57.64 -14.80
N TRP A 760 15.78 56.77 -15.51
CA TRP A 760 15.65 55.38 -15.12
C TRP A 760 16.93 54.56 -15.35
N ASP A 761 17.67 54.83 -16.43
CA ASP A 761 18.97 54.22 -16.69
C ASP A 761 20.04 54.69 -15.64
N ASP A 762 20.01 55.94 -15.24
CA ASP A 762 20.86 56.44 -14.17
C ASP A 762 20.46 55.82 -12.79
N LEU A 763 19.17 55.66 -12.51
CA LEU A 763 18.72 55.07 -11.29
C LEU A 763 19.06 53.57 -11.26
N ARG A 764 18.92 52.88 -12.39
CA ARG A 764 19.30 51.47 -12.54
C ARG A 764 20.82 51.29 -12.37
N SER A 765 21.63 52.17 -12.97
CA SER A 765 23.06 52.11 -12.79
C SER A 765 23.50 52.44 -11.39
N LEU A 766 22.81 53.34 -10.67
CA LEU A 766 23.04 53.63 -9.25
C LEU A 766 22.65 52.44 -8.36
N CYS A 767 21.54 51.79 -8.64
CA CYS A 767 21.12 50.58 -7.93
C CYS A 767 22.09 49.41 -8.15
N LEU A 768 22.53 49.20 -9.36
CA LEU A 768 23.54 48.18 -9.70
C LEU A 768 24.89 48.47 -9.05
N PHE A 769 25.30 49.76 -9.08
CA PHE A 769 26.55 50.18 -8.42
C PHE A 769 26.47 49.97 -6.88
N SER A 770 25.36 50.35 -6.26
CA SER A 770 25.12 50.15 -4.83
C SER A 770 25.10 48.66 -4.47
N TYR A 771 24.46 47.84 -5.30
CA TYR A 771 24.47 46.39 -5.14
C TYR A 771 25.88 45.80 -5.22
N HIS A 772 26.66 46.19 -6.25
CA HIS A 772 28.02 45.71 -6.39
C HIS A 772 28.90 46.11 -5.20
N ARG A 773 28.77 47.34 -4.69
CA ARG A 773 29.50 47.79 -3.52
C ARG A 773 29.09 47.06 -2.24
N LEU A 774 27.78 46.78 -2.05
CA LEU A 774 27.29 46.01 -0.92
C LEU A 774 27.75 44.55 -1.00
N ARG A 775 27.72 43.97 -2.18
CA ARG A 775 28.24 42.64 -2.45
C ARG A 775 29.73 42.54 -2.16
N ASP A 776 30.53 43.50 -2.62
CA ASP A 776 31.96 43.52 -2.40
C ASP A 776 32.29 43.71 -0.91
N PHE A 777 31.53 44.54 -0.20
CA PHE A 777 31.65 44.71 1.25
C PHE A 777 31.33 43.40 2.00
N LEU A 778 30.28 42.72 1.64
CA LEU A 778 29.92 41.40 2.22
C LEU A 778 30.98 40.34 1.93
N LEU A 779 31.55 40.33 0.73
CA LEU A 779 32.65 39.43 0.37
C LEU A 779 33.93 39.71 1.17
N VAL A 780 34.28 40.99 1.39
CA VAL A 780 35.43 41.40 2.19
C VAL A 780 35.21 41.05 3.66
N THR A 781 34.02 41.32 4.20
CA THR A 781 33.69 40.93 5.60
C THR A 781 33.69 39.43 5.81
N ALA A 782 33.17 38.65 4.86
CA ALA A 782 33.22 37.19 4.91
C ALA A 782 34.67 36.67 4.87
N ARG A 783 35.55 37.24 4.03
CA ARG A 783 36.97 36.90 4.00
C ARG A 783 37.73 37.30 5.28
N THR A 784 37.39 38.46 5.89
CA THR A 784 37.97 38.86 7.18
C THR A 784 37.52 37.92 8.31
N VAL A 785 36.29 37.49 8.33
CA VAL A 785 35.79 36.51 9.31
C VAL A 785 36.46 35.14 9.13
N GLU A 786 36.69 34.72 7.87
CA GLU A 786 37.41 33.50 7.55
C GLU A 786 38.89 33.57 7.97
N LEU A 787 39.56 34.69 7.75
CA LEU A 787 40.94 34.93 8.19
C LEU A 787 41.07 35.01 9.73
N LEU A 788 40.12 35.62 10.41
CA LEU A 788 40.09 35.68 11.89
C LEU A 788 39.78 34.29 12.48
N GLY A 789 38.93 33.51 11.82
CA GLY A 789 38.69 32.12 12.21
C GLY A 789 39.93 31.25 12.10
N HIS A 790 40.72 31.42 11.06
CA HIS A 790 41.98 30.66 10.86
C HIS A 790 43.13 31.11 11.81
N SER A 791 43.17 32.38 12.27
CA SER A 791 44.21 32.85 13.15
C SER A 791 43.99 32.46 14.63
N SER A 792 42.75 32.33 15.09
CA SER A 792 42.45 31.90 16.45
C SER A 792 42.60 30.40 16.69
N LEU A 793 42.69 29.61 15.64
CA LEU A 793 42.76 28.15 15.66
C LEU A 793 44.16 27.55 15.86
N ARG A 794 45.23 28.36 15.77
CA ARG A 794 46.61 27.86 15.95
C ARG A 794 47.09 27.70 17.38
N GLY A 795 46.30 28.19 18.38
CA GLY A 795 46.70 28.21 19.80
C GLY A 795 46.24 27.00 20.63
N LEU A 796 45.37 26.11 20.14
CA LEU A 796 44.71 25.10 20.97
C LEU A 796 44.85 23.66 20.44
N GLN A 797 46.05 23.21 20.19
CA GLN A 797 46.35 21.93 19.54
C GLN A 797 46.30 20.66 20.42
N LYS A 798 45.84 20.68 21.68
CA LYS A 798 45.87 19.49 22.56
C LYS A 798 44.53 18.99 23.15
N GLY A 799 43.35 19.54 22.70
CA GLY A 799 42.03 19.06 23.15
C GLY A 799 41.03 18.77 22.03
N TRP A 800 41.43 18.47 20.84
CA TRP A 800 40.83 18.91 19.60
C TRP A 800 40.10 17.84 18.75
N GLY A 801 39.78 16.68 19.21
CA GLY A 801 39.06 15.67 18.40
C GLY A 801 37.55 16.00 18.12
N ALA A 802 36.87 16.49 19.12
CA ALA A 802 35.45 16.82 19.04
C ALA A 802 35.16 18.22 18.48
N LEU A 803 36.05 19.20 18.75
CA LEU A 803 35.93 20.54 18.25
C LEU A 803 36.25 20.68 16.76
N LYS A 804 37.09 19.80 16.22
CA LYS A 804 37.42 19.76 14.79
C LYS A 804 36.21 19.40 13.92
N TYR A 805 35.37 18.50 14.45
CA TYR A 805 34.12 18.11 13.76
C TYR A 805 33.09 19.26 13.77
N LEU A 806 32.95 19.94 14.92
CA LEU A 806 32.09 21.13 15.06
C LEU A 806 32.60 22.30 14.21
N GLY A 807 33.93 22.50 14.15
CA GLY A 807 34.53 23.52 13.27
C GLY A 807 34.27 23.28 11.79
N ASN A 808 34.37 22.05 11.32
CA ASN A 808 34.06 21.67 9.94
C ASN A 808 32.57 21.83 9.64
N LEU A 809 31.71 21.54 10.59
CA LEU A 809 30.25 21.72 10.45
C LEU A 809 29.88 23.20 10.34
N VAL A 810 30.46 24.04 11.20
CA VAL A 810 30.24 25.49 11.18
C VAL A 810 30.82 26.12 9.90
N GLN A 811 31.96 25.63 9.43
CA GLN A 811 32.56 26.07 8.18
C GLN A 811 31.70 25.67 6.98
N TYR A 812 31.16 24.46 6.96
CA TYR A 812 30.22 23.99 5.91
C TYR A 812 28.95 24.85 5.91
N TRP A 813 28.35 25.08 7.06
CA TRP A 813 27.20 25.96 7.22
C TRP A 813 27.47 27.41 6.83
N GLY A 814 28.66 27.93 7.16
CA GLY A 814 29.08 29.26 6.77
C GLY A 814 29.22 29.42 5.26
N VAL A 815 29.77 28.43 4.57
CA VAL A 815 29.87 28.41 3.10
C VAL A 815 28.52 28.29 2.43
N GLU A 816 27.64 27.48 2.96
CA GLU A 816 26.28 27.25 2.41
C GLU A 816 25.39 28.48 2.62
N LEU A 817 25.42 29.09 3.81
CA LEU A 817 24.75 30.37 4.09
C LEU A 817 25.26 31.49 3.20
N LYS A 818 26.56 31.55 2.96
CA LYS A 818 27.15 32.53 2.04
C LYS A 818 26.65 32.35 0.61
N LYS A 819 26.63 31.10 0.11
CA LYS A 819 26.09 30.79 -1.23
C LYS A 819 24.63 31.16 -1.35
N SER A 820 23.82 30.77 -0.34
CA SER A 820 22.39 31.07 -0.30
C SER A 820 22.11 32.57 -0.21
N ALA A 821 22.86 33.32 0.60
CA ALA A 821 22.70 34.76 0.71
C ALA A 821 23.07 35.49 -0.60
N ILE A 822 24.16 35.07 -1.25
CA ILE A 822 24.58 35.65 -2.56
C ILE A 822 23.52 35.32 -3.62
N SER A 823 23.04 34.08 -3.70
CA SER A 823 21.99 33.67 -4.64
C SER A 823 20.70 34.44 -4.41
N LEU A 824 20.32 34.68 -3.16
CA LEU A 824 19.12 35.43 -2.81
C LEU A 824 19.25 36.91 -3.20
N LEU A 825 20.43 37.54 -2.96
CA LEU A 825 20.72 38.90 -3.38
C LEU A 825 20.72 39.03 -4.89
N ASP A 826 21.32 38.09 -5.61
CA ASP A 826 21.30 38.08 -7.08
C ASP A 826 19.88 37.93 -7.63
N THR A 827 19.06 37.05 -7.00
CA THR A 827 17.66 36.88 -7.39
C THR A 827 16.83 38.14 -7.13
N VAL A 828 17.02 38.77 -5.95
CA VAL A 828 16.31 40.01 -5.63
C VAL A 828 16.70 41.14 -6.57
N ALA A 829 18.00 41.28 -6.90
CA ALA A 829 18.48 42.32 -7.84
C ALA A 829 17.90 42.14 -9.26
N ILE A 830 17.80 40.88 -9.73
CA ILE A 830 17.19 40.53 -11.02
C ILE A 830 15.69 40.84 -10.99
N VAL A 831 14.99 40.42 -9.93
CA VAL A 831 13.53 40.68 -9.78
C VAL A 831 13.23 42.18 -9.70
N VAL A 832 14.05 42.97 -9.00
CA VAL A 832 13.89 44.44 -8.93
C VAL A 832 14.16 45.07 -10.28
N ALA A 833 15.20 44.64 -11.01
CA ALA A 833 15.51 45.14 -12.32
C ALA A 833 14.40 44.82 -13.37
N GLU A 834 13.92 43.55 -13.35
CA GLU A 834 12.80 43.14 -14.23
C GLU A 834 11.45 43.76 -13.80
N GLY A 835 11.23 43.94 -12.51
CA GLY A 835 10.02 44.54 -11.96
C GLY A 835 9.83 45.99 -12.39
N THR A 836 10.92 46.79 -12.47
CA THR A 836 10.83 48.17 -12.95
C THR A 836 10.49 48.26 -14.43
N ASP A 837 11.06 47.36 -15.25
CA ASP A 837 10.74 47.34 -16.70
C ASP A 837 9.28 46.93 -16.94
N ARG A 838 8.74 45.98 -16.16
CA ARG A 838 7.31 45.57 -16.24
C ARG A 838 6.37 46.69 -15.78
N ILE A 839 6.72 47.40 -14.72
CA ILE A 839 5.90 48.50 -14.22
C ILE A 839 5.86 49.65 -15.27
N ILE A 840 6.98 50.01 -15.90
CA ILE A 840 7.03 50.99 -16.97
C ILE A 840 6.15 50.53 -18.15
N GLU A 841 6.27 49.25 -18.54
CA GLU A 841 5.44 48.71 -19.62
C GLU A 841 3.95 48.73 -19.27
N ALA A 842 3.60 48.42 -18.02
CA ALA A 842 2.23 48.50 -17.54
C ALA A 842 1.69 49.92 -17.53
N ILE A 843 2.47 50.90 -17.07
CA ILE A 843 2.11 52.31 -17.08
C ILE A 843 1.93 52.80 -18.53
N GLN A 844 2.79 52.38 -19.44
CA GLN A 844 2.68 52.72 -20.86
C GLN A 844 1.45 52.04 -21.50
N ARG A 845 1.08 50.82 -21.09
CA ARG A 845 -0.17 50.17 -21.55
C ARG A 845 -1.40 50.88 -21.02
N ILE A 846 -1.41 51.24 -19.74
CA ILE A 846 -2.50 52.01 -19.11
C ILE A 846 -2.62 53.39 -19.78
N GLY A 847 -1.51 54.08 -19.98
CA GLY A 847 -1.50 55.39 -20.72
C GLY A 847 -2.09 55.25 -22.09
N ARG A 848 -1.72 54.24 -22.87
CA ARG A 848 -2.27 53.97 -24.19
C ARG A 848 -3.75 53.61 -24.13
N ALA A 849 -4.19 52.85 -23.12
CA ALA A 849 -5.59 52.51 -22.93
C ALA A 849 -6.43 53.75 -22.62
N ILE A 850 -5.95 54.64 -21.73
CA ILE A 850 -6.62 55.89 -21.35
C ILE A 850 -6.72 56.84 -22.57
N PHE A 851 -5.65 56.94 -23.35
CA PHE A 851 -5.65 57.80 -24.55
C PHE A 851 -6.60 57.30 -25.67
N ASN A 852 -6.89 55.99 -25.70
CA ASN A 852 -7.78 55.39 -26.68
C ASN A 852 -9.27 55.36 -26.23
N ILE A 853 -9.61 55.74 -25.00
CA ILE A 853 -10.96 55.81 -24.48
C ILE A 853 -11.82 56.79 -25.27
N PRO A 854 -11.38 58.04 -25.56
CA PRO A 854 -12.18 58.96 -26.36
C PRO A 854 -12.41 58.45 -27.79
N ARG A 855 -11.44 57.72 -28.34
CA ARG A 855 -11.55 57.17 -29.71
C ARG A 855 -12.53 56.01 -29.79
N ARG A 856 -12.57 55.15 -28.75
CA ARG A 856 -13.55 54.05 -28.64
C ARG A 856 -14.96 54.55 -28.35
N ILE A 857 -15.10 55.61 -27.55
CA ILE A 857 -16.40 56.25 -27.30
C ILE A 857 -16.96 56.85 -28.58
N ARG A 858 -16.11 57.50 -29.36
CA ARG A 858 -16.52 58.06 -30.66
C ARG A 858 -16.95 57.00 -31.68
N GLN A 859 -16.19 55.89 -31.75
CA GLN A 859 -16.52 54.74 -32.59
C GLN A 859 -17.80 54.00 -32.13
N GLY A 860 -18.05 53.94 -30.81
CA GLY A 860 -19.27 53.40 -30.24
C GLY A 860 -20.50 54.25 -30.56
N PHE A 861 -20.35 55.59 -30.56
CA PHE A 861 -21.43 56.54 -31.00
C PHE A 861 -21.68 56.44 -32.46
N GLU A 862 -20.67 56.31 -33.30
CA GLU A 862 -20.82 56.17 -34.76
C GLU A 862 -21.48 54.82 -35.12
N ALA A 863 -21.23 53.73 -34.35
CA ALA A 863 -21.88 52.45 -34.57
C ALA A 863 -23.33 52.36 -34.02
N ALA A 864 -23.73 53.29 -33.16
CA ALA A 864 -25.09 53.35 -32.62
C ALA A 864 -26.00 54.25 -33.42
N LEU A 865 -25.45 54.99 -34.42
CA LEU A 865 -26.20 55.90 -35.32
C LEU A 865 -26.36 55.35 -36.74
N ILE A 866 -25.90 54.15 -37.02
CA ILE A 866 -26.15 53.30 -38.17
C ILE A 866 -27.03 52.14 -37.75
#